data_a323a3489e50ad2b22d19bd2cc3664e1
#
_entry.id   a323a3489e50ad2b22d19bd2cc3664e1
#
_cell.length_a   1.000
_cell.length_b   1.000
_cell.length_c   1.000
_cell.angle_alpha   90.00
_cell.angle_beta   90.00
_cell.angle_gamma   90.00
#
_symmetry.space_group_name_H-M   'P 1'
#
loop_
_entity.id
_entity.type
_entity.pdbx_description
1 polymer ?
#
loop_
_entity_poly.entity_id
_entity_poly.type
_entity_poly.pdbx_seq_one_letter_code
_entity_poly.pdbx_strand_id
1 'polypeptide(L)'
;MYKTILLSLFLMPLCLWAQNQKVTISGYIKDGSTGEDLIGATALVTDLDGVGTTTNIYGFYSLTMPAGEHQVAFQYLGYQVNILNLTLNEDTQLDVELTPDSQVLEEVVVTAEKADQNITETQGSVTKIDVREIEAIPVLFGERDVMKVVQLNPGIKSAGEGNSGFYVRGGGLDQNLILLDEAPVYNPSHLLGFFSVFNSDALKDVTVYKGGMAAEYGGRTSSVMDIRMKDGNNKKFSGQGGIGLISSRLTLEGPIVQDKGSFIVSGRRTYADLFTGLSSDPGIQNTTLYFYDLNLKANYRLGEKDRLFLSGYFGRDKFGLSDDFGFDWGNATGTLRWNHLFSNKLFSNTSIIYSNYDYEFGFGQGDDEIALQSVIEDWNFKQDFTLFPNDKNTVKFGVNWIVHNLEPGNLRAGVNSGFTIEDAEEKLSHEAAIYVQNEQKINDRLTANYGLRYSFFDYRGAGTAYEFDEVGNLLSETRFEEGESIQTYSGLEPRLSATYLLNTTSSLKLGYNRNYQYIHLLSNATSSTPTDVWVPSSNNVEPQIADQVSLGYFRNFKDNMYQTSVEVYYKDMQNVIDYRNGANIFLNEEIEGDLVYGDGRAYGAEFYIKKTQGRLTGWFSYTLSRTLRQFDEINSGEEFPARQDRIHDFAVVAMYDLSPKVKLSANFVFNTGDAVTFPSGRYTVDGVVTPYYTERNGYRMPNYHRLDLGVTWLRKKTEKFESSWNFSLYNAYGRENAFSIDFAPNEDDPQTTEAVQLSLFKWVPSFTYNFKF
;
A
#
# COMPACT_ATOMS: atom_id res chain seq x y z
N MET A 1 -42.56 39.70 56.19
CA MET A 1 -41.33 38.87 56.15
C MET A 1 -41.30 37.75 55.11
N TYR A 2 -42.41 37.27 54.56
CA TYR A 2 -42.49 36.15 53.60
C TYR A 2 -42.31 36.59 52.11
N LYS A 3 -42.44 37.84 51.75
CA LYS A 3 -42.30 38.36 50.37
C LYS A 3 -40.84 38.64 49.95
N THR A 4 -39.95 38.83 50.92
CA THR A 4 -38.53 39.11 50.65
C THR A 4 -37.68 37.86 50.49
N ILE A 5 -38.15 36.70 51.00
CA ILE A 5 -37.45 35.41 50.86
C ILE A 5 -37.76 34.76 49.51
N LEU A 6 -38.91 35.04 48.88
CA LEU A 6 -39.25 34.49 47.56
C LEU A 6 -38.48 35.20 46.42
N LEU A 7 -38.05 36.45 46.60
CA LEU A 7 -37.30 37.19 45.59
C LEU A 7 -35.79 36.84 45.58
N SER A 8 -35.26 36.39 46.73
CA SER A 8 -33.87 35.90 46.81
C SER A 8 -33.66 34.49 46.29
N LEU A 9 -34.71 33.65 46.22
CA LEU A 9 -34.65 32.32 45.61
C LEU A 9 -34.76 32.33 44.08
N PHE A 10 -35.26 33.41 43.49
CA PHE A 10 -35.35 33.53 42.02
C PHE A 10 -34.12 34.20 41.37
N LEU A 11 -33.24 34.80 42.19
CA LEU A 11 -31.96 35.41 41.69
C LEU A 11 -30.76 34.49 41.84
N MET A 12 -30.87 33.32 42.44
CA MET A 12 -29.77 32.36 42.59
C MET A 12 -29.44 31.47 41.39
N PRO A 13 -30.27 31.24 40.35
CA PRO A 13 -29.83 30.49 39.16
C PRO A 13 -29.11 31.29 38.08
N LEU A 14 -28.97 32.61 38.19
CA LEU A 14 -28.33 33.44 37.17
C LEU A 14 -26.78 33.53 37.28
N CYS A 15 -26.20 33.07 38.37
CA CYS A 15 -24.75 33.09 38.57
C CYS A 15 -24.02 31.77 38.27
N LEU A 16 -24.75 30.69 37.85
CA LEU A 16 -24.15 29.38 37.57
C LEU A 16 -23.91 29.10 36.08
N TRP A 17 -24.06 30.10 35.20
CA TRP A 17 -23.76 29.97 33.75
C TRP A 17 -22.53 30.77 33.32
N ALA A 18 -21.51 30.87 34.14
CA ALA A 18 -20.18 31.12 33.65
C ALA A 18 -19.59 29.77 33.16
N GLN A 19 -20.24 29.14 32.19
CA GLN A 19 -19.53 28.13 31.37
C GLN A 19 -18.37 28.88 30.68
N ASN A 20 -17.15 28.46 30.97
CA ASN A 20 -15.99 28.94 30.21
C ASN A 20 -16.33 28.78 28.73
N GLN A 21 -16.55 29.89 28.04
CA GLN A 21 -16.84 29.91 26.61
C GLN A 21 -15.67 29.19 25.93
N LYS A 22 -15.95 28.13 25.17
CA LYS A 22 -14.94 27.44 24.36
C LYS A 22 -14.91 28.04 22.97
N VAL A 23 -13.72 28.23 22.44
CA VAL A 23 -13.46 28.72 21.09
C VAL A 23 -12.59 27.71 20.34
N THR A 24 -12.70 27.72 19.02
CA THR A 24 -11.97 26.79 18.16
C THR A 24 -11.08 27.57 17.19
N ILE A 25 -9.80 27.24 17.16
CA ILE A 25 -8.92 27.61 16.04
C ILE A 25 -8.83 26.45 15.07
N SER A 26 -8.88 26.75 13.78
CA SER A 26 -8.75 25.75 12.72
C SER A 26 -8.01 26.33 11.52
N GLY A 27 -7.43 25.47 10.69
CA GLY A 27 -6.71 25.90 9.51
C GLY A 27 -5.76 24.81 9.02
N TYR A 28 -4.78 25.21 8.25
CA TYR A 28 -3.79 24.30 7.67
C TYR A 28 -2.39 24.62 8.19
N ILE A 29 -1.61 23.57 8.46
CA ILE A 29 -0.19 23.71 8.78
C ILE A 29 0.61 23.33 7.55
N LYS A 30 1.53 24.21 7.11
CA LYS A 30 2.24 24.12 5.82
C LYS A 30 3.74 24.24 5.98
N ASP A 31 4.47 23.68 5.02
CA ASP A 31 5.88 23.98 4.80
C ASP A 31 6.04 25.40 4.24
N GLY A 32 6.72 26.27 4.94
CA GLY A 32 6.96 27.64 4.51
C GLY A 32 7.84 27.77 3.26
N SER A 33 8.62 26.75 2.91
CA SER A 33 9.51 26.76 1.74
C SER A 33 8.84 26.30 0.44
N THR A 34 7.83 25.42 0.54
CA THR A 34 7.13 24.82 -0.60
C THR A 34 5.64 25.18 -0.62
N GLY A 35 5.06 25.53 0.55
CA GLY A 35 3.63 25.73 0.75
C GLY A 35 2.82 24.43 0.79
N GLU A 36 3.47 23.29 0.85
CA GLU A 36 2.84 21.97 0.94
C GLU A 36 2.25 21.75 2.33
N ASP A 37 1.05 21.12 2.41
CA ASP A 37 0.39 20.84 3.68
C ASP A 37 1.16 19.76 4.47
N LEU A 38 1.33 19.96 5.78
CA LEU A 38 2.05 19.02 6.66
C LEU A 38 1.05 18.06 7.33
N ILE A 39 1.15 16.77 7.02
CA ILE A 39 0.31 15.70 7.57
C ILE A 39 0.85 15.27 8.93
N GLY A 40 -0.01 15.23 9.97
CA GLY A 40 0.42 14.85 11.32
C GLY A 40 1.20 15.93 12.09
N ALA A 41 1.24 17.18 11.58
CA ALA A 41 1.78 18.30 12.33
C ALA A 41 0.91 18.60 13.58
N THR A 42 1.53 18.98 14.68
CA THR A 42 0.87 19.15 15.98
C THR A 42 0.64 20.62 16.30
N ALA A 43 -0.57 20.96 16.78
CA ALA A 43 -0.90 22.21 17.45
C ALA A 43 -1.17 21.91 18.93
N LEU A 44 -0.39 22.49 19.83
CA LEU A 44 -0.43 22.25 21.27
C LEU A 44 -0.60 23.54 22.04
N VAL A 45 -1.56 23.59 22.97
CA VAL A 45 -1.70 24.73 23.88
C VAL A 45 -0.72 24.52 25.05
N THR A 46 0.29 25.37 25.16
CA THR A 46 1.40 25.16 26.11
C THR A 46 1.08 25.51 27.54
N ASP A 47 0.05 26.35 27.77
CA ASP A 47 -0.47 26.76 29.06
C ASP A 47 -1.63 25.90 29.57
N LEU A 48 -2.07 24.90 28.81
CA LEU A 48 -3.11 23.94 29.18
C LEU A 48 -2.65 22.51 28.97
N ASP A 49 -2.54 21.75 30.06
CA ASP A 49 -2.13 20.35 30.00
C ASP A 49 -3.10 19.48 29.18
N GLY A 50 -2.55 18.70 28.25
CA GLY A 50 -3.30 17.72 27.45
C GLY A 50 -4.19 18.30 26.33
N VAL A 51 -4.19 19.63 26.11
CA VAL A 51 -4.96 20.28 25.05
C VAL A 51 -4.11 20.43 23.79
N GLY A 52 -4.43 19.65 22.77
CA GLY A 52 -3.73 19.66 21.50
C GLY A 52 -4.40 18.79 20.46
N THR A 53 -4.03 19.00 19.20
CA THR A 53 -4.54 18.25 18.05
C THR A 53 -3.41 18.04 17.03
N THR A 54 -3.63 17.14 16.08
CA THR A 54 -2.75 16.92 14.93
C THR A 54 -3.50 17.22 13.64
N THR A 55 -2.79 17.62 12.61
CA THR A 55 -3.38 17.77 11.27
C THR A 55 -3.82 16.41 10.73
N ASN A 56 -4.96 16.40 10.05
CA ASN A 56 -5.43 15.23 9.31
C ASN A 56 -4.56 14.97 8.06
N ILE A 57 -4.90 13.95 7.29
CA ILE A 57 -4.20 13.56 6.05
C ILE A 57 -4.25 14.63 4.93
N TYR A 58 -4.98 15.70 5.13
CA TYR A 58 -5.09 16.86 4.24
C TYR A 58 -4.43 18.12 4.82
N GLY A 59 -3.68 18.00 5.94
CA GLY A 59 -3.01 19.11 6.60
C GLY A 59 -3.93 20.03 7.42
N PHE A 60 -5.23 19.69 7.55
CA PHE A 60 -6.20 20.49 8.31
C PHE A 60 -6.17 20.11 9.80
N TYR A 61 -6.22 21.12 10.68
CA TYR A 61 -6.36 20.97 12.12
C TYR A 61 -7.57 21.72 12.67
N SER A 62 -8.12 21.24 13.78
CA SER A 62 -9.14 21.93 14.56
C SER A 62 -8.85 21.72 16.04
N LEU A 63 -8.67 22.81 16.79
CA LEU A 63 -8.28 22.81 18.19
C LEU A 63 -9.23 23.67 19.00
N THR A 64 -9.99 23.04 19.91
CA THR A 64 -10.95 23.70 20.78
C THR A 64 -10.37 23.89 22.18
N MET A 65 -10.42 25.13 22.70
CA MET A 65 -9.92 25.51 24.02
C MET A 65 -10.82 26.55 24.69
N PRO A 66 -10.67 26.86 25.99
CA PRO A 66 -11.37 27.97 26.62
C PRO A 66 -11.07 29.30 25.92
N ALA A 67 -12.00 30.26 25.92
CA ALA A 67 -11.73 31.62 25.45
C ALA A 67 -10.74 32.32 26.39
N GLY A 68 -9.86 33.13 25.82
CA GLY A 68 -8.82 33.87 26.57
C GLY A 68 -7.51 34.03 25.82
N GLU A 69 -6.48 34.36 26.57
CA GLU A 69 -5.12 34.44 26.06
C GLU A 69 -4.45 33.08 26.24
N HIS A 70 -3.92 32.54 25.12
CA HIS A 70 -3.26 31.22 25.10
C HIS A 70 -1.98 31.31 24.28
N GLN A 71 -1.01 30.46 24.66
CA GLN A 71 0.18 30.22 23.88
C GLN A 71 0.06 28.89 23.16
N VAL A 72 0.04 28.94 21.82
CA VAL A 72 -0.10 27.73 20.97
C VAL A 72 1.21 27.48 20.23
N ALA A 73 1.78 26.29 20.44
CA ALA A 73 2.97 25.82 19.74
C ALA A 73 2.55 24.94 18.56
N PHE A 74 3.00 25.33 17.37
CA PHE A 74 2.87 24.56 16.14
C PHE A 74 4.21 23.89 15.84
N GLN A 75 4.21 22.58 15.68
CA GLN A 75 5.45 21.81 15.53
C GLN A 75 5.29 20.65 14.57
N TYR A 76 6.36 20.41 13.84
CA TYR A 76 6.53 19.24 12.98
C TYR A 76 8.02 18.87 12.97
N LEU A 77 8.32 17.60 12.92
CA LEU A 77 9.71 17.15 13.00
C LEU A 77 10.50 17.63 11.76
N GLY A 78 11.70 18.16 11.98
CA GLY A 78 12.52 18.78 10.91
C GLY A 78 12.17 20.24 10.64
N TYR A 79 11.30 20.83 11.45
CA TYR A 79 10.90 22.23 11.36
C TYR A 79 11.12 22.94 12.68
N GLN A 80 11.36 24.24 12.61
CA GLN A 80 11.41 25.10 13.78
C GLN A 80 10.03 25.19 14.42
N VAL A 81 9.97 25.10 15.75
CA VAL A 81 8.72 25.26 16.49
C VAL A 81 8.24 26.70 16.33
N ASN A 82 7.01 26.90 15.88
CA ASN A 82 6.38 28.21 15.77
C ASN A 82 5.42 28.39 16.97
N ILE A 83 5.70 29.34 17.86
CA ILE A 83 4.90 29.62 19.04
C ILE A 83 4.18 30.96 18.84
N LEU A 84 2.84 30.91 18.88
CA LEU A 84 1.99 32.08 18.73
C LEU A 84 1.24 32.37 20.03
N ASN A 85 1.27 33.66 20.48
CA ASN A 85 0.42 34.16 21.56
C ASN A 85 -0.89 34.64 20.94
N LEU A 86 -2.00 34.02 21.28
CA LEU A 86 -3.31 34.27 20.69
C LEU A 86 -4.30 34.73 21.74
N THR A 87 -5.06 35.78 21.44
CA THR A 87 -6.21 36.21 22.25
C THR A 87 -7.46 35.79 21.51
N LEU A 88 -8.14 34.77 22.03
CA LEU A 88 -9.24 34.08 21.35
C LEU A 88 -10.56 34.36 22.08
N ASN A 89 -11.46 35.09 21.44
CA ASN A 89 -12.80 35.40 21.94
C ASN A 89 -13.91 34.75 21.10
N GLU A 90 -13.56 34.31 19.87
CA GLU A 90 -14.46 33.70 18.94
C GLU A 90 -13.71 32.63 18.09
N ASP A 91 -14.46 31.77 17.41
CA ASP A 91 -13.91 30.77 16.51
C ASP A 91 -13.12 31.44 15.37
N THR A 92 -11.86 31.06 15.17
CA THR A 92 -10.93 31.73 14.27
C THR A 92 -10.26 30.75 13.31
N GLN A 93 -10.13 31.14 12.04
CA GLN A 93 -9.30 30.41 11.05
C GLN A 93 -7.88 30.94 11.10
N LEU A 94 -6.89 30.04 11.17
CA LEU A 94 -5.48 30.34 11.25
C LEU A 94 -4.65 29.32 10.47
N ASP A 95 -4.17 29.68 9.28
CA ASP A 95 -3.16 28.90 8.56
C ASP A 95 -1.78 29.24 9.13
N VAL A 96 -0.92 28.23 9.31
CA VAL A 96 0.42 28.38 9.90
C VAL A 96 1.46 27.79 8.98
N GLU A 97 2.50 28.56 8.68
CA GLU A 97 3.68 28.10 7.95
C GLU A 97 4.81 27.77 8.94
N LEU A 98 5.40 26.58 8.80
CA LEU A 98 6.57 26.16 9.55
C LEU A 98 7.83 26.29 8.69
N THR A 99 8.91 26.79 9.27
CA THR A 99 10.19 26.91 8.59
C THR A 99 11.00 25.64 8.78
N PRO A 100 11.50 24.99 7.70
CA PRO A 100 12.42 23.86 7.84
C PRO A 100 13.66 24.25 8.67
N ASP A 101 14.04 23.38 9.62
CA ASP A 101 15.22 23.63 10.44
C ASP A 101 16.47 23.12 9.74
N SER A 102 17.27 24.05 9.22
CA SER A 102 18.52 23.74 8.51
C SER A 102 19.60 23.10 9.40
N GLN A 103 19.57 23.33 10.72
CA GLN A 103 20.54 22.75 11.66
C GLN A 103 20.22 21.28 11.96
N VAL A 104 18.94 20.91 12.00
CA VAL A 104 18.50 19.52 12.19
C VAL A 104 18.77 18.68 10.95
N LEU A 105 18.78 19.29 9.75
CA LEU A 105 19.03 18.59 8.49
C LEU A 105 20.50 18.18 8.26
N GLU A 106 21.45 18.79 8.99
CA GLU A 106 22.89 18.48 8.83
C GLU A 106 23.38 17.34 9.75
N GLU A 107 22.73 17.05 10.86
CA GLU A 107 23.23 16.14 11.88
C GLU A 107 22.33 14.93 12.22
N VAL A 108 21.09 14.91 11.74
CA VAL A 108 20.11 13.87 12.08
C VAL A 108 19.34 13.45 10.82
N VAL A 109 19.26 12.15 10.56
CA VAL A 109 18.23 11.59 9.70
C VAL A 109 16.90 11.77 10.44
N VAL A 110 16.22 12.86 10.14
CA VAL A 110 14.98 13.23 10.81
C VAL A 110 13.85 12.56 10.05
N THR A 111 13.16 11.62 10.70
CA THR A 111 11.90 11.06 10.19
C THR A 111 10.82 12.14 10.23
N ALA A 112 9.90 12.13 9.27
CA ALA A 112 8.80 13.10 9.20
C ALA A 112 7.77 12.97 10.33
N GLU A 113 7.98 12.09 11.29
CA GLU A 113 7.09 11.75 12.38
C GLU A 113 7.47 12.44 13.69
N LYS A 114 6.48 12.73 14.55
CA LYS A 114 6.73 13.12 15.93
C LYS A 114 7.57 12.03 16.61
N ALA A 115 8.62 12.41 17.34
CA ALA A 115 9.59 11.46 17.87
C ALA A 115 9.01 10.37 18.80
N ASP A 116 7.84 10.59 19.39
CA ASP A 116 7.09 9.65 20.23
C ASP A 116 5.78 9.17 19.58
N GLN A 117 5.58 9.38 18.27
CA GLN A 117 4.34 9.02 17.58
C GLN A 117 4.05 7.53 17.65
N ASN A 118 5.08 6.68 17.55
CA ASN A 118 4.96 5.24 17.73
C ASN A 118 4.42 4.84 19.11
N ILE A 119 4.55 5.69 20.13
CA ILE A 119 4.01 5.49 21.49
C ILE A 119 2.58 6.02 21.60
N THR A 120 2.32 7.23 21.07
CA THR A 120 1.11 8.01 21.33
C THR A 120 -0.02 7.79 20.33
N GLU A 121 0.29 7.36 19.10
CA GLU A 121 -0.72 7.10 18.05
C GLU A 121 -1.66 5.97 18.46
N THR A 122 -2.96 6.13 18.21
CA THR A 122 -3.99 5.19 18.68
C THR A 122 -3.95 3.87 17.93
N GLN A 123 -3.59 3.89 16.66
CA GLN A 123 -3.51 2.69 15.84
C GLN A 123 -2.19 1.96 16.09
N GLY A 124 -2.26 0.68 16.45
CA GLY A 124 -1.16 -0.26 16.39
C GLY A 124 -1.01 -0.84 14.99
N SER A 125 0.10 -1.52 14.72
CA SER A 125 0.30 -2.26 13.46
C SER A 125 0.31 -1.37 12.21
N VAL A 126 0.74 -0.11 12.36
CA VAL A 126 0.92 0.86 11.27
C VAL A 126 2.42 1.05 11.02
N THR A 127 2.82 1.00 9.77
CA THR A 127 4.18 1.29 9.33
C THR A 127 4.14 2.51 8.41
N LYS A 128 4.79 3.59 8.80
CA LYS A 128 5.01 4.77 7.96
C LYS A 128 6.42 4.75 7.42
N ILE A 129 6.57 5.09 6.15
CA ILE A 129 7.87 5.08 5.47
C ILE A 129 8.18 6.49 5.01
N ASP A 130 9.31 7.01 5.51
CA ASP A 130 9.84 8.29 5.04
C ASP A 130 10.45 8.12 3.65
N VAL A 131 10.05 8.97 2.71
CA VAL A 131 10.59 8.98 1.34
C VAL A 131 12.10 9.14 1.33
N ARG A 132 12.68 9.85 2.32
CA ARG A 132 14.15 9.99 2.48
C ARG A 132 14.84 8.67 2.83
N GLU A 133 14.18 7.76 3.53
CA GLU A 133 14.71 6.41 3.79
C GLU A 133 14.79 5.62 2.48
N ILE A 134 13.82 5.78 1.58
CA ILE A 134 13.81 5.16 0.25
C ILE A 134 15.04 5.62 -0.57
N GLU A 135 15.42 6.89 -0.45
CA GLU A 135 16.57 7.44 -1.17
C GLU A 135 17.93 6.90 -0.69
N ALA A 136 18.01 6.43 0.55
CA ALA A 136 19.26 6.01 1.18
C ALA A 136 19.55 4.51 1.02
N ILE A 137 18.53 3.68 0.76
CA ILE A 137 18.65 2.21 0.72
C ILE A 137 19.21 1.76 -0.63
N PRO A 138 20.17 0.77 -0.65
CA PRO A 138 20.65 0.16 -1.89
C PRO A 138 19.51 -0.58 -2.59
N VAL A 139 19.42 -0.42 -3.89
CA VAL A 139 18.31 -0.93 -4.68
C VAL A 139 18.78 -1.67 -5.93
N LEU A 140 17.93 -2.55 -6.42
CA LEU A 140 18.18 -3.30 -7.65
C LEU A 140 18.28 -2.33 -8.84
N PHE A 141 19.31 -2.48 -9.66
CA PHE A 141 19.57 -1.66 -10.85
C PHE A 141 19.68 -0.15 -10.62
N GLY A 142 19.80 0.31 -9.36
CA GLY A 142 19.91 1.73 -9.02
C GLY A 142 18.61 2.51 -9.05
N GLU A 143 17.48 1.84 -9.21
CA GLU A 143 16.13 2.45 -9.17
C GLU A 143 15.57 2.45 -7.75
N ARG A 144 15.15 3.63 -7.27
CA ARG A 144 14.55 3.81 -5.93
C ARG A 144 13.15 3.24 -5.92
N ASP A 145 12.91 2.23 -5.09
CA ASP A 145 11.66 1.47 -5.06
C ASP A 145 11.04 1.44 -3.66
N VAL A 146 9.86 2.04 -3.52
CA VAL A 146 9.14 2.11 -2.25
C VAL A 146 8.69 0.73 -1.76
N MET A 147 8.29 -0.16 -2.68
CA MET A 147 7.79 -1.50 -2.32
C MET A 147 8.91 -2.35 -1.71
N LYS A 148 10.14 -2.21 -2.24
CA LYS A 148 11.31 -2.90 -1.68
C LYS A 148 11.63 -2.44 -0.26
N VAL A 149 11.41 -1.17 0.06
CA VAL A 149 11.59 -0.63 1.42
C VAL A 149 10.48 -1.09 2.35
N VAL A 150 9.24 -1.13 1.88
CA VAL A 150 8.08 -1.69 2.60
C VAL A 150 8.36 -3.12 3.04
N GLN A 151 8.91 -3.96 2.15
CA GLN A 151 9.24 -5.36 2.41
C GLN A 151 10.33 -5.58 3.48
N LEU A 152 11.08 -4.55 3.89
CA LEU A 152 12.09 -4.62 4.96
C LEU A 152 11.52 -4.42 6.37
N ASN A 153 10.19 -4.28 6.49
CA ASN A 153 9.50 -4.04 7.76
C ASN A 153 8.84 -5.32 8.31
N PRO A 154 8.67 -5.43 9.64
CA PRO A 154 8.14 -6.67 10.24
C PRO A 154 6.68 -6.91 9.84
N GLY A 155 6.33 -8.17 9.62
CA GLY A 155 4.99 -8.60 9.19
C GLY A 155 4.69 -8.42 7.71
N ILE A 156 5.66 -7.93 6.92
CA ILE A 156 5.55 -7.73 5.47
C ILE A 156 6.62 -8.58 4.79
N LYS A 157 6.20 -9.52 3.94
CA LYS A 157 7.08 -10.47 3.26
C LYS A 157 7.09 -10.21 1.76
N SER A 158 8.26 -10.29 1.12
CA SER A 158 8.37 -10.19 -0.35
C SER A 158 7.71 -11.39 -1.04
N ALA A 159 7.14 -11.17 -2.22
CA ALA A 159 6.58 -12.26 -3.05
C ALA A 159 7.63 -13.03 -3.85
N GLY A 160 8.92 -12.91 -3.52
CA GLY A 160 10.03 -13.62 -4.16
C GLY A 160 11.20 -12.72 -4.53
N GLU A 161 12.24 -13.32 -5.13
CA GLU A 161 13.43 -12.59 -5.52
C GLU A 161 13.10 -11.55 -6.61
N GLY A 162 13.53 -10.30 -6.37
CA GLY A 162 13.27 -9.22 -7.31
C GLY A 162 11.80 -8.77 -7.41
N ASN A 163 10.84 -9.41 -6.75
CA ASN A 163 9.41 -9.09 -6.87
C ASN A 163 8.99 -7.90 -5.99
N SER A 164 8.18 -6.99 -6.53
CA SER A 164 7.60 -5.85 -5.82
C SER A 164 6.31 -6.21 -5.07
N GLY A 165 5.66 -7.34 -5.37
CA GLY A 165 4.53 -7.85 -4.63
C GLY A 165 4.90 -8.21 -3.18
N PHE A 166 3.93 -8.19 -2.27
CA PHE A 166 4.15 -8.48 -0.86
C PHE A 166 2.94 -9.12 -0.19
N TYR A 167 3.22 -9.86 0.85
CA TYR A 167 2.23 -10.50 1.73
C TYR A 167 2.27 -9.83 3.10
N VAL A 168 1.10 -9.61 3.71
CA VAL A 168 0.99 -9.03 5.04
C VAL A 168 0.27 -9.99 5.97
N ARG A 169 0.94 -10.41 7.05
CA ARG A 169 0.36 -11.27 8.09
C ARG A 169 -0.43 -12.44 7.52
N GLY A 170 0.17 -13.14 6.56
CA GLY A 170 -0.38 -14.35 5.93
C GLY A 170 -1.46 -14.14 4.87
N GLY A 171 -1.86 -12.91 4.58
CA GLY A 171 -2.78 -12.63 3.47
C GLY A 171 -2.16 -12.85 2.10
N GLY A 172 -2.99 -13.00 1.08
CA GLY A 172 -2.63 -13.09 -0.34
C GLY A 172 -2.20 -11.77 -0.95
N LEU A 173 -1.74 -11.80 -2.19
CA LEU A 173 -1.35 -10.58 -2.93
C LEU A 173 -2.55 -9.67 -3.19
N ASP A 174 -3.66 -10.23 -3.61
CA ASP A 174 -4.94 -9.58 -3.89
C ASP A 174 -5.63 -9.03 -2.63
N GLN A 175 -5.25 -9.54 -1.45
CA GLN A 175 -5.82 -9.14 -0.17
C GLN A 175 -5.23 -7.84 0.38
N ASN A 176 -4.35 -7.18 -0.36
CA ASN A 176 -3.79 -5.88 -0.03
C ASN A 176 -4.44 -4.79 -0.87
N LEU A 177 -5.03 -3.78 -0.24
CA LEU A 177 -5.51 -2.58 -0.92
C LEU A 177 -4.36 -1.60 -1.10
N ILE A 178 -3.96 -1.35 -2.34
CA ILE A 178 -2.89 -0.42 -2.67
C ILE A 178 -3.52 0.81 -3.30
N LEU A 179 -3.35 1.96 -2.69
CA LEU A 179 -3.96 3.22 -3.10
C LEU A 179 -2.88 4.24 -3.48
N LEU A 180 -3.05 4.90 -4.62
CA LEU A 180 -2.28 6.09 -5.01
C LEU A 180 -3.23 7.30 -5.09
N ASP A 181 -3.06 8.25 -4.16
CA ASP A 181 -3.98 9.38 -4.02
C ASP A 181 -5.47 8.97 -4.05
N GLU A 182 -5.82 7.93 -3.25
CA GLU A 182 -7.15 7.31 -3.10
C GLU A 182 -7.56 6.33 -4.22
N ALA A 183 -6.89 6.33 -5.38
CA ALA A 183 -7.19 5.42 -6.47
C ALA A 183 -6.56 4.02 -6.26
N PRO A 184 -7.32 2.92 -6.39
CA PRO A 184 -6.75 1.58 -6.32
C PRO A 184 -5.79 1.32 -7.50
N VAL A 185 -4.69 0.62 -7.19
CA VAL A 185 -3.70 0.13 -8.17
C VAL A 185 -3.69 -1.38 -8.11
N TYR A 186 -4.18 -2.03 -9.16
CA TYR A 186 -4.39 -3.48 -9.20
C TYR A 186 -3.09 -4.26 -9.38
N ASN A 187 -2.21 -3.81 -10.27
CA ASN A 187 -0.88 -4.38 -10.40
C ASN A 187 0.17 -3.31 -10.06
N PRO A 188 0.80 -3.37 -8.88
CA PRO A 188 1.75 -2.36 -8.44
C PRO A 188 3.15 -2.53 -9.03
N SER A 189 3.32 -3.31 -10.10
CA SER A 189 4.62 -3.77 -10.58
C SER A 189 4.85 -3.50 -12.06
N HIS A 190 6.09 -3.10 -12.37
CA HIS A 190 6.67 -3.05 -13.70
C HIS A 190 7.62 -4.22 -13.95
N LEU A 191 7.87 -4.57 -15.23
CA LEU A 191 8.79 -5.59 -15.67
C LEU A 191 8.64 -6.91 -14.90
N LEU A 192 7.40 -7.46 -14.91
CA LEU A 192 7.08 -8.74 -14.26
C LEU A 192 7.39 -8.80 -12.75
N GLY A 193 7.36 -7.64 -12.07
CA GLY A 193 7.57 -7.54 -10.63
C GLY A 193 8.88 -6.90 -10.20
N PHE A 194 9.84 -6.67 -11.09
CA PHE A 194 11.16 -6.16 -10.68
C PHE A 194 11.15 -4.75 -10.14
N PHE A 195 10.22 -3.89 -10.57
CA PHE A 195 10.09 -2.51 -10.13
C PHE A 195 8.66 -2.20 -9.74
N SER A 196 8.49 -1.27 -8.78
CA SER A 196 7.17 -0.75 -8.49
C SER A 196 6.75 0.35 -9.47
N VAL A 197 5.44 0.49 -9.64
CA VAL A 197 4.83 1.59 -10.42
C VAL A 197 5.01 2.96 -9.76
N PHE A 198 5.46 3.00 -8.50
CA PHE A 198 5.52 4.21 -7.69
C PHE A 198 6.87 4.94 -7.85
N ASN A 199 6.85 6.07 -8.55
CA ASN A 199 8.02 6.93 -8.69
C ASN A 199 8.28 7.72 -7.39
N SER A 200 9.35 7.38 -6.66
CA SER A 200 9.69 7.97 -5.37
C SER A 200 9.83 9.50 -5.38
N ASP A 201 10.21 10.10 -6.52
CA ASP A 201 10.36 11.55 -6.64
C ASP A 201 9.01 12.29 -6.53
N ALA A 202 7.90 11.62 -6.90
CA ALA A 202 6.54 12.16 -6.83
C ALA A 202 5.83 11.89 -5.49
N LEU A 203 6.40 11.04 -4.61
CA LEU A 203 5.74 10.60 -3.38
C LEU A 203 6.02 11.53 -2.21
N LYS A 204 5.02 11.69 -1.35
CA LYS A 204 5.03 12.46 -0.10
C LYS A 204 5.06 11.57 1.12
N ASP A 205 4.13 10.61 1.17
CA ASP A 205 3.89 9.74 2.32
C ASP A 205 3.48 8.34 1.86
N VAL A 206 3.91 7.33 2.61
CA VAL A 206 3.53 5.93 2.40
C VAL A 206 3.20 5.32 3.75
N THR A 207 1.94 4.95 3.94
CA THR A 207 1.45 4.35 5.17
C THR A 207 0.89 2.95 4.90
N VAL A 208 1.38 1.95 5.65
CA VAL A 208 0.90 0.57 5.58
C VAL A 208 0.17 0.19 6.86
N TYR A 209 -1.11 -0.11 6.74
CA TYR A 209 -1.95 -0.61 7.83
C TYR A 209 -1.98 -2.14 7.77
N LYS A 210 -1.26 -2.80 8.67
CA LYS A 210 -1.19 -4.28 8.80
C LYS A 210 -2.29 -4.85 9.68
N GLY A 211 -3.05 -3.98 10.35
CA GLY A 211 -4.16 -4.26 11.26
C GLY A 211 -4.65 -2.96 11.89
N GLY A 212 -5.75 -3.00 12.64
CA GLY A 212 -6.33 -1.79 13.22
C GLY A 212 -6.73 -0.75 12.17
N MET A 213 -7.16 -1.20 11.00
CA MET A 213 -7.56 -0.33 9.88
C MET A 213 -8.68 0.60 10.30
N ALA A 214 -8.65 1.84 9.80
CA ALA A 214 -9.75 2.78 9.95
C ALA A 214 -10.99 2.31 9.18
N ALA A 215 -12.19 2.71 9.64
CA ALA A 215 -13.46 2.29 9.02
C ALA A 215 -13.67 2.87 7.60
N GLU A 216 -12.90 3.89 7.23
CA GLU A 216 -12.88 4.46 5.87
C GLU A 216 -12.30 3.52 4.80
N TYR A 217 -11.53 2.49 5.22
CA TYR A 217 -10.96 1.48 4.34
C TYR A 217 -11.74 0.17 4.39
N GLY A 218 -11.88 -0.50 3.24
CA GLY A 218 -12.55 -1.79 3.11
C GLY A 218 -12.23 -2.48 1.79
N GLY A 219 -12.93 -3.58 1.48
CA GLY A 219 -12.80 -4.31 0.21
C GLY A 219 -11.57 -5.21 0.10
N ARG A 220 -10.69 -5.28 1.11
CA ARG A 220 -9.54 -6.20 1.15
C ARG A 220 -9.33 -6.76 2.56
N THR A 221 -8.90 -8.01 2.65
CA THR A 221 -8.84 -8.76 3.92
C THR A 221 -7.50 -8.72 4.63
N SER A 222 -6.42 -8.20 4.01
CA SER A 222 -5.09 -8.27 4.61
C SER A 222 -4.55 -6.93 5.10
N SER A 223 -4.30 -6.00 4.20
CA SER A 223 -3.67 -4.72 4.53
C SER A 223 -4.17 -3.59 3.64
N VAL A 224 -3.87 -2.36 4.06
CA VAL A 224 -4.02 -1.17 3.22
C VAL A 224 -2.68 -0.46 3.11
N MET A 225 -2.24 -0.16 1.90
CA MET A 225 -1.12 0.72 1.62
C MET A 225 -1.65 2.00 0.99
N ASP A 226 -1.64 3.08 1.76
CA ASP A 226 -2.04 4.42 1.32
C ASP A 226 -0.80 5.21 0.91
N ILE A 227 -0.68 5.49 -0.39
CA ILE A 227 0.43 6.22 -0.99
C ILE A 227 -0.07 7.58 -1.45
N ARG A 228 0.57 8.63 -0.98
CA ARG A 228 0.20 10.00 -1.31
C ARG A 228 1.27 10.69 -2.12
N MET A 229 0.84 11.35 -3.18
CA MET A 229 1.73 12.16 -4.03
C MET A 229 1.95 13.55 -3.41
N LYS A 230 3.13 14.15 -3.68
CA LYS A 230 3.43 15.54 -3.38
C LYS A 230 2.42 16.47 -4.05
N ASP A 231 2.13 17.58 -3.40
CA ASP A 231 1.21 18.60 -3.95
C ASP A 231 1.92 19.57 -4.92
N GLY A 232 3.27 19.52 -4.96
CA GLY A 232 4.08 20.43 -5.73
C GLY A 232 4.38 21.77 -5.00
N ASN A 233 5.41 22.48 -5.46
CA ASN A 233 5.88 23.70 -4.84
C ASN A 233 5.05 24.93 -5.29
N ASN A 234 4.31 25.58 -4.39
CA ASN A 234 3.51 26.75 -4.73
C ASN A 234 4.25 28.09 -4.58
N LYS A 235 5.52 28.07 -4.12
CA LYS A 235 6.36 29.26 -3.93
C LYS A 235 7.27 29.54 -5.12
N LYS A 236 7.89 28.49 -5.68
CA LYS A 236 8.88 28.60 -6.76
C LYS A 236 8.88 27.37 -7.66
N PHE A 237 9.40 27.56 -8.87
CA PHE A 237 9.67 26.45 -9.77
C PHE A 237 10.90 25.67 -9.31
N SER A 238 10.84 24.36 -9.30
CA SER A 238 11.95 23.45 -8.98
C SER A 238 11.85 22.16 -9.77
N GLY A 239 12.97 21.46 -9.85
CA GLY A 239 13.02 20.18 -10.53
C GLY A 239 14.08 19.28 -9.94
N GLN A 240 13.87 17.96 -10.08
CA GLN A 240 14.82 16.94 -9.69
C GLN A 240 14.76 15.77 -10.67
N GLY A 241 15.82 14.99 -10.71
CA GLY A 241 15.85 13.81 -11.56
C GLY A 241 17.03 12.92 -11.31
N GLY A 242 17.06 11.81 -12.06
CA GLY A 242 18.14 10.84 -12.01
C GLY A 242 18.36 10.19 -13.37
N ILE A 243 19.62 9.91 -13.68
CA ILE A 243 20.04 9.14 -14.85
C ILE A 243 20.83 7.96 -14.32
N GLY A 244 20.24 6.77 -14.41
CA GLY A 244 20.82 5.52 -13.96
C GLY A 244 21.30 4.64 -15.12
N LEU A 245 21.73 3.43 -14.78
CA LEU A 245 22.22 2.46 -15.77
C LEU A 245 21.10 2.01 -16.72
N ILE A 246 19.90 1.75 -16.19
CA ILE A 246 18.80 1.20 -16.99
C ILE A 246 17.55 2.08 -17.00
N SER A 247 17.52 3.17 -16.23
CA SER A 247 16.34 4.04 -16.12
C SER A 247 16.73 5.50 -15.99
N SER A 248 15.84 6.39 -16.42
CA SER A 248 15.92 7.82 -16.16
C SER A 248 14.58 8.34 -15.66
N ARG A 249 14.65 9.34 -14.78
CA ARG A 249 13.46 10.00 -14.24
C ARG A 249 13.68 11.52 -14.18
N LEU A 250 12.58 12.24 -14.31
CA LEU A 250 12.54 13.71 -14.21
C LEU A 250 11.24 14.14 -13.56
N THR A 251 11.36 14.99 -12.56
CA THR A 251 10.23 15.60 -11.84
C THR A 251 10.37 17.11 -11.91
N LEU A 252 9.29 17.78 -12.29
CA LEU A 252 9.17 19.24 -12.35
C LEU A 252 7.98 19.66 -11.52
N GLU A 253 8.14 20.71 -10.73
CA GLU A 253 7.08 21.25 -9.89
C GLU A 253 7.15 22.78 -9.83
N GLY A 254 6.01 23.41 -9.59
CA GLY A 254 5.96 24.86 -9.51
C GLY A 254 4.56 25.41 -9.24
N PRO A 255 4.44 26.73 -9.02
CA PRO A 255 3.17 27.38 -8.84
C PRO A 255 2.37 27.46 -10.14
N ILE A 256 1.07 27.12 -10.07
CA ILE A 256 0.06 27.53 -11.07
C ILE A 256 -0.25 29.02 -10.84
N VAL A 257 -0.52 29.35 -9.58
CA VAL A 257 -0.60 30.72 -9.07
C VAL A 257 0.10 30.70 -7.72
N GLN A 258 1.07 31.62 -7.55
CA GLN A 258 1.87 31.70 -6.34
C GLN A 258 0.98 31.77 -5.09
N ASP A 259 1.30 30.95 -4.08
CA ASP A 259 0.60 30.80 -2.80
C ASP A 259 -0.86 30.31 -2.89
N LYS A 260 -1.38 30.02 -4.10
CA LYS A 260 -2.77 29.58 -4.30
C LYS A 260 -2.88 28.17 -4.89
N GLY A 261 -1.93 27.75 -5.70
CA GLY A 261 -1.98 26.44 -6.31
C GLY A 261 -0.68 26.05 -6.95
N SER A 262 -0.41 24.77 -7.01
CA SER A 262 0.80 24.17 -7.53
C SER A 262 0.50 22.99 -8.44
N PHE A 263 1.53 22.60 -9.18
CA PHE A 263 1.55 21.37 -9.95
C PHE A 263 2.85 20.61 -9.73
N ILE A 264 2.80 19.32 -9.95
CA ILE A 264 3.93 18.41 -10.08
C ILE A 264 3.69 17.50 -11.27
N VAL A 265 4.73 17.29 -12.06
CA VAL A 265 4.78 16.35 -13.19
C VAL A 265 6.04 15.52 -13.02
N SER A 266 5.90 14.21 -12.99
CA SER A 266 7.03 13.30 -12.82
C SER A 266 6.93 12.17 -13.85
N GLY A 267 7.97 12.00 -14.66
CA GLY A 267 8.07 10.92 -15.64
C GLY A 267 9.28 10.04 -15.38
N ARG A 268 9.14 8.76 -15.69
CA ARG A 268 10.20 7.76 -15.61
C ARG A 268 10.13 6.83 -16.82
N ARG A 269 11.28 6.39 -17.32
CA ARG A 269 11.38 5.37 -18.35
C ARG A 269 12.60 4.48 -18.11
N THR A 270 12.44 3.18 -18.34
CA THR A 270 13.56 2.25 -18.50
C THR A 270 13.96 2.12 -19.96
N TYR A 271 15.19 1.72 -20.17
CA TYR A 271 15.78 1.48 -21.50
C TYR A 271 16.65 0.21 -21.50
N ALA A 272 16.16 -0.84 -20.85
CA ALA A 272 16.82 -2.15 -20.82
C ALA A 272 16.94 -2.75 -22.23
N ASP A 273 16.01 -2.43 -23.11
CA ASP A 273 15.98 -2.75 -24.54
C ASP A 273 17.22 -2.23 -25.31
N LEU A 274 17.86 -1.15 -24.86
CA LEU A 274 19.12 -0.70 -25.49
C LEU A 274 20.26 -1.69 -25.27
N PHE A 275 20.24 -2.47 -24.20
CA PHE A 275 21.28 -3.46 -23.91
C PHE A 275 21.00 -4.79 -24.61
N THR A 276 19.76 -5.16 -24.83
CA THR A 276 19.40 -6.35 -25.62
C THR A 276 19.88 -6.20 -27.07
N GLY A 277 19.76 -5.00 -27.64
CA GLY A 277 20.26 -4.67 -28.98
C GLY A 277 21.80 -4.81 -29.17
N LEU A 278 22.57 -4.92 -28.08
CA LEU A 278 24.02 -5.17 -28.12
C LEU A 278 24.37 -6.66 -28.10
N SER A 279 23.40 -7.54 -27.91
CA SER A 279 23.62 -9.00 -27.92
C SER A 279 23.99 -9.49 -29.32
N SER A 280 24.84 -10.50 -29.38
CA SER A 280 25.15 -11.24 -30.64
C SER A 280 24.13 -12.37 -30.93
N ASP A 281 23.27 -12.67 -29.95
CA ASP A 281 22.16 -13.64 -30.07
C ASP A 281 20.93 -12.95 -30.70
N PRO A 282 20.48 -13.36 -31.91
CA PRO A 282 19.35 -12.74 -32.58
C PRO A 282 18.03 -12.79 -31.75
N GLY A 283 17.82 -13.83 -30.94
CA GLY A 283 16.66 -13.97 -30.09
C GLY A 283 16.65 -12.90 -28.97
N ILE A 284 17.82 -12.59 -28.40
CA ILE A 284 17.99 -11.53 -27.41
C ILE A 284 17.98 -10.16 -28.05
N GLN A 285 18.62 -10.01 -29.23
CA GLN A 285 18.80 -8.73 -29.94
C GLN A 285 17.43 -8.09 -30.26
N ASN A 286 16.43 -8.89 -30.62
CA ASN A 286 15.11 -8.44 -31.00
C ASN A 286 14.12 -8.41 -29.79
N THR A 287 14.61 -8.57 -28.56
CA THR A 287 13.77 -8.50 -27.36
C THR A 287 13.44 -7.06 -27.03
N THR A 288 12.16 -6.74 -26.97
CA THR A 288 11.62 -5.48 -26.43
C THR A 288 11.42 -5.63 -24.92
N LEU A 289 12.00 -4.72 -24.12
CA LEU A 289 11.84 -4.76 -22.66
C LEU A 289 11.99 -3.36 -22.07
N TYR A 290 10.87 -2.68 -21.88
CA TYR A 290 10.87 -1.37 -21.24
C TYR A 290 9.53 -1.10 -20.54
N PHE A 291 9.55 -0.15 -19.60
CA PHE A 291 8.35 0.52 -19.11
C PHE A 291 8.54 2.04 -19.12
N TYR A 292 7.44 2.75 -19.06
CA TYR A 292 7.41 4.17 -18.76
C TYR A 292 6.22 4.49 -17.88
N ASP A 293 6.36 5.52 -17.04
CA ASP A 293 5.28 6.05 -16.23
C ASP A 293 5.28 7.58 -16.16
N LEU A 294 4.09 8.10 -15.89
CA LEU A 294 3.81 9.52 -15.73
C LEU A 294 2.93 9.72 -14.51
N ASN A 295 3.35 10.59 -13.62
CA ASN A 295 2.59 11.05 -12.46
C ASN A 295 2.29 12.54 -12.62
N LEU A 296 1.04 12.92 -12.39
CA LEU A 296 0.56 14.30 -12.49
C LEU A 296 -0.24 14.64 -11.25
N LYS A 297 0.02 15.79 -10.64
CA LYS A 297 -0.88 16.34 -9.64
C LYS A 297 -0.94 17.85 -9.75
N ALA A 298 -2.12 18.40 -9.57
CA ALA A 298 -2.36 19.82 -9.51
C ALA A 298 -3.35 20.12 -8.38
N ASN A 299 -3.14 21.23 -7.70
CA ASN A 299 -4.08 21.69 -6.69
C ASN A 299 -4.33 23.19 -6.83
N TYR A 300 -5.50 23.63 -6.37
CA TYR A 300 -5.87 25.02 -6.42
C TYR A 300 -6.82 25.39 -5.28
N ARG A 301 -6.51 26.48 -4.56
CA ARG A 301 -7.36 27.05 -3.53
C ARG A 301 -8.36 28.02 -4.20
N LEU A 302 -9.64 27.64 -4.25
CA LEU A 302 -10.72 28.46 -4.80
C LEU A 302 -11.12 29.61 -3.87
N GLY A 303 -10.96 29.39 -2.56
CA GLY A 303 -11.28 30.34 -1.51
C GLY A 303 -10.69 29.92 -0.18
N GLU A 304 -11.18 30.50 0.92
CA GLU A 304 -10.73 30.15 2.28
C GLU A 304 -11.19 28.73 2.69
N LYS A 305 -12.33 28.28 2.15
CA LYS A 305 -12.99 27.03 2.52
C LYS A 305 -12.85 25.91 1.51
N ASP A 306 -12.43 26.22 0.28
CA ASP A 306 -12.51 25.29 -0.84
C ASP A 306 -11.17 25.08 -1.52
N ARG A 307 -10.80 23.80 -1.69
CA ARG A 307 -9.60 23.38 -2.40
C ARG A 307 -9.95 22.25 -3.36
N LEU A 308 -9.44 22.32 -4.58
CA LEU A 308 -9.51 21.27 -5.57
C LEU A 308 -8.15 20.64 -5.77
N PHE A 309 -8.16 19.33 -5.99
CA PHE A 309 -6.99 18.54 -6.35
C PHE A 309 -7.36 17.66 -7.54
N LEU A 310 -6.46 17.57 -8.48
CA LEU A 310 -6.50 16.64 -9.59
C LEU A 310 -5.19 15.86 -9.56
N SER A 311 -5.26 14.54 -9.45
CA SER A 311 -4.10 13.67 -9.56
C SER A 311 -4.35 12.58 -10.60
N GLY A 312 -3.28 12.08 -11.20
CA GLY A 312 -3.34 11.00 -12.15
C GLY A 312 -2.02 10.28 -12.27
N TYR A 313 -2.11 9.00 -12.59
CA TYR A 313 -1.01 8.13 -12.90
C TYR A 313 -1.29 7.40 -14.21
N PHE A 314 -0.28 7.22 -15.02
CA PHE A 314 -0.29 6.36 -16.20
C PHE A 314 1.03 5.63 -16.30
N GLY A 315 0.99 4.30 -16.40
CA GLY A 315 2.18 3.47 -16.56
C GLY A 315 1.91 2.32 -17.52
N ARG A 316 2.88 2.01 -18.37
CA ARG A 316 2.79 0.94 -19.36
C ARG A 316 4.09 0.18 -19.46
N ASP A 317 3.99 -1.13 -19.51
CA ASP A 317 5.07 -2.07 -19.75
C ASP A 317 4.96 -2.67 -21.14
N LYS A 318 6.11 -2.93 -21.77
CA LYS A 318 6.22 -3.72 -23.00
C LYS A 318 7.30 -4.76 -22.87
N PHE A 319 6.92 -6.00 -23.13
CA PHE A 319 7.79 -7.13 -23.28
C PHE A 319 7.50 -7.87 -24.58
N GLY A 320 8.51 -8.14 -25.40
CA GLY A 320 8.36 -8.87 -26.64
C GLY A 320 9.59 -9.71 -26.92
N LEU A 321 9.38 -10.96 -27.34
CA LEU A 321 10.41 -11.88 -27.78
C LEU A 321 10.28 -12.05 -29.29
N SER A 322 11.19 -11.43 -30.05
CA SER A 322 11.09 -11.35 -31.51
C SER A 322 9.73 -10.76 -31.98
N ASP A 323 9.31 -11.12 -33.17
CA ASP A 323 8.03 -10.69 -33.73
C ASP A 323 6.89 -11.69 -33.41
N ASP A 324 7.18 -12.76 -32.66
CA ASP A 324 6.26 -13.87 -32.47
C ASP A 324 5.48 -13.84 -31.14
N PHE A 325 5.98 -13.07 -30.14
CA PHE A 325 5.35 -12.97 -28.83
C PHE A 325 5.41 -11.53 -28.33
N GLY A 326 4.27 -11.00 -27.92
CA GLY A 326 4.13 -9.69 -27.31
C GLY A 326 3.34 -9.73 -26.00
N PHE A 327 3.77 -8.93 -25.02
CA PHE A 327 3.08 -8.75 -23.77
C PHE A 327 3.13 -7.28 -23.32
N ASP A 328 1.96 -6.69 -23.16
CA ASP A 328 1.75 -5.29 -22.87
C ASP A 328 0.76 -5.18 -21.69
N TRP A 329 1.09 -4.40 -20.64
CA TRP A 329 0.19 -4.21 -19.49
C TRP A 329 0.41 -2.86 -18.85
N GLY A 330 -0.57 -2.37 -18.09
CA GLY A 330 -0.42 -1.10 -17.41
C GLY A 330 -1.57 -0.70 -16.52
N ASN A 331 -1.35 0.41 -15.80
CA ASN A 331 -2.37 1.05 -14.98
C ASN A 331 -2.59 2.49 -15.42
N ALA A 332 -3.84 2.93 -15.34
CA ALA A 332 -4.21 4.33 -15.46
C ALA A 332 -5.12 4.71 -14.29
N THR A 333 -4.77 5.76 -13.53
CA THR A 333 -5.62 6.24 -12.44
C THR A 333 -5.85 7.74 -12.52
N GLY A 334 -7.01 8.19 -12.03
CA GLY A 334 -7.34 9.61 -11.94
C GLY A 334 -8.19 9.89 -10.72
N THR A 335 -7.88 10.94 -9.95
CA THR A 335 -8.67 11.37 -8.80
C THR A 335 -8.93 12.86 -8.89
N LEU A 336 -10.22 13.22 -8.94
CA LEU A 336 -10.69 14.59 -8.73
C LEU A 336 -11.20 14.68 -7.30
N ARG A 337 -10.58 15.53 -6.47
CA ARG A 337 -10.87 15.67 -5.06
C ARG A 337 -11.21 17.11 -4.72
N TRP A 338 -12.31 17.29 -3.98
CA TRP A 338 -12.74 18.58 -3.43
C TRP A 338 -12.77 18.51 -1.90
N ASN A 339 -11.93 19.34 -1.27
CA ASN A 339 -11.96 19.56 0.16
C ASN A 339 -12.78 20.80 0.46
N HIS A 340 -13.75 20.68 1.39
CA HIS A 340 -14.61 21.77 1.81
C HIS A 340 -14.67 21.88 3.33
N LEU A 341 -14.53 23.10 3.83
CA LEU A 341 -14.64 23.43 5.25
C LEU A 341 -16.01 24.02 5.55
N PHE A 342 -16.94 23.19 6.03
CA PHE A 342 -18.28 23.65 6.42
C PHE A 342 -18.23 24.60 7.61
N SER A 343 -17.38 24.29 8.60
CA SER A 343 -17.14 25.10 9.80
C SER A 343 -15.75 24.79 10.37
N ASN A 344 -15.31 25.52 11.39
CA ASN A 344 -14.06 25.28 12.08
C ASN A 344 -13.94 23.86 12.70
N LYS A 345 -15.06 23.11 12.74
CA LYS A 345 -15.16 21.76 13.33
C LYS A 345 -15.59 20.68 12.34
N LEU A 346 -16.06 21.02 11.15
CA LEU A 346 -16.54 20.05 10.16
C LEU A 346 -15.82 20.26 8.83
N PHE A 347 -14.98 19.30 8.51
CA PHE A 347 -14.24 19.15 7.25
C PHE A 347 -14.86 18.05 6.40
N SER A 348 -14.87 18.23 5.09
CA SER A 348 -15.27 17.19 4.15
C SER A 348 -14.25 16.98 3.03
N ASN A 349 -14.24 15.76 2.52
CA ASN A 349 -13.50 15.34 1.35
C ASN A 349 -14.44 14.61 0.41
N THR A 350 -14.61 15.11 -0.81
CA THR A 350 -15.40 14.49 -1.88
C THR A 350 -14.46 14.08 -2.99
N SER A 351 -14.45 12.82 -3.38
CA SER A 351 -13.58 12.29 -4.43
C SER A 351 -14.38 11.56 -5.49
N ILE A 352 -14.03 11.80 -6.75
CA ILE A 352 -14.39 10.98 -7.91
C ILE A 352 -13.10 10.36 -8.39
N ILE A 353 -13.07 9.03 -8.45
CA ILE A 353 -11.87 8.25 -8.67
C ILE A 353 -12.12 7.32 -9.85
N TYR A 354 -11.15 7.27 -10.74
CA TYR A 354 -11.07 6.33 -11.85
C TYR A 354 -9.83 5.46 -11.67
N SER A 355 -9.96 4.17 -11.91
CA SER A 355 -8.84 3.23 -11.98
C SER A 355 -9.07 2.25 -13.10
N ASN A 356 -8.04 2.00 -13.88
CA ASN A 356 -8.03 0.99 -14.92
C ASN A 356 -6.71 0.22 -14.84
N TYR A 357 -6.81 -1.08 -14.98
CA TYR A 357 -5.71 -1.99 -15.22
C TYR A 357 -6.05 -2.88 -16.40
N ASP A 358 -5.16 -2.94 -17.39
CA ASP A 358 -5.33 -3.81 -18.52
C ASP A 358 -4.03 -4.53 -18.87
N TYR A 359 -4.19 -5.72 -19.46
CA TYR A 359 -3.09 -6.41 -20.12
C TYR A 359 -3.54 -7.02 -21.45
N GLU A 360 -2.59 -7.14 -22.35
CA GLU A 360 -2.74 -7.86 -23.61
C GLU A 360 -1.49 -8.72 -23.83
N PHE A 361 -1.68 -10.00 -24.08
CA PHE A 361 -0.58 -10.84 -24.56
C PHE A 361 -1.00 -11.55 -25.84
N GLY A 362 -0.07 -11.68 -26.79
CA GLY A 362 -0.37 -12.21 -28.10
C GLY A 362 0.78 -13.01 -28.69
N PHE A 363 0.39 -13.87 -29.63
CA PHE A 363 1.29 -14.66 -30.45
C PHE A 363 1.00 -14.41 -31.92
N GLY A 364 2.04 -14.43 -32.76
CA GLY A 364 1.94 -14.20 -34.20
C GLY A 364 1.76 -12.71 -34.55
N GLN A 365 1.52 -12.42 -35.82
CA GLN A 365 1.32 -11.07 -36.33
C GLN A 365 0.26 -11.02 -37.44
N GLY A 366 -0.47 -9.91 -37.52
CA GLY A 366 -1.42 -9.63 -38.58
C GLY A 366 -2.56 -10.64 -38.62
N ASP A 367 -2.76 -11.29 -39.79
CA ASP A 367 -3.86 -12.24 -40.00
C ASP A 367 -3.71 -13.56 -39.23
N ASP A 368 -2.53 -13.85 -38.68
CA ASP A 368 -2.21 -15.04 -37.87
C ASP A 368 -2.12 -14.72 -36.37
N GLU A 369 -2.37 -13.47 -35.97
CA GLU A 369 -2.29 -13.03 -34.58
C GLU A 369 -3.38 -13.64 -33.71
N ILE A 370 -3.01 -14.07 -32.50
CA ILE A 370 -3.91 -14.44 -31.42
C ILE A 370 -3.52 -13.62 -30.22
N ALA A 371 -4.42 -12.79 -29.70
CA ALA A 371 -4.19 -11.96 -28.54
C ALA A 371 -5.29 -12.17 -27.49
N LEU A 372 -4.90 -12.27 -26.21
CA LEU A 372 -5.80 -12.28 -25.06
C LEU A 372 -5.68 -10.92 -24.35
N GLN A 373 -6.80 -10.25 -24.17
CA GLN A 373 -6.89 -9.01 -23.43
C GLN A 373 -7.75 -9.18 -22.19
N SER A 374 -7.36 -8.60 -21.07
CA SER A 374 -8.19 -8.50 -19.86
C SER A 374 -8.15 -7.09 -19.32
N VAL A 375 -9.28 -6.64 -18.75
CA VAL A 375 -9.44 -5.28 -18.25
C VAL A 375 -10.15 -5.30 -16.89
N ILE A 376 -9.72 -4.42 -16.00
CA ILE A 376 -10.44 -4.04 -14.78
C ILE A 376 -10.62 -2.53 -14.82
N GLU A 377 -11.85 -2.08 -14.79
CA GLU A 377 -12.18 -0.68 -14.73
C GLU A 377 -13.05 -0.36 -13.52
N ASP A 378 -12.64 0.63 -12.73
CA ASP A 378 -13.37 1.10 -11.55
C ASP A 378 -13.74 2.57 -11.67
N TRP A 379 -14.99 2.88 -11.37
CA TRP A 379 -15.45 4.21 -11.02
C TRP A 379 -15.88 4.26 -9.57
N ASN A 380 -15.27 5.17 -8.78
CA ASN A 380 -15.52 5.26 -7.35
C ASN A 380 -15.92 6.69 -6.97
N PHE A 381 -17.05 6.80 -6.27
CA PHE A 381 -17.49 8.01 -5.58
C PHE A 381 -17.28 7.85 -4.08
N LYS A 382 -16.52 8.76 -3.48
CA LYS A 382 -16.23 8.75 -2.04
C LYS A 382 -16.55 10.10 -1.41
N GLN A 383 -17.28 10.07 -0.29
CA GLN A 383 -17.60 11.26 0.52
C GLN A 383 -17.25 10.99 1.96
N ASP A 384 -16.26 11.70 2.47
CA ASP A 384 -15.77 11.60 3.84
C ASP A 384 -16.03 12.89 4.60
N PHE A 385 -16.40 12.77 5.88
CA PHE A 385 -16.52 13.86 6.81
C PHE A 385 -15.65 13.63 8.03
N THR A 386 -14.97 14.68 8.50
CA THR A 386 -14.26 14.70 9.77
C THR A 386 -14.85 15.79 10.65
N LEU A 387 -15.45 15.38 11.77
CA LEU A 387 -16.06 16.24 12.76
C LEU A 387 -15.23 16.26 14.04
N PHE A 388 -14.91 17.44 14.53
CA PHE A 388 -14.21 17.70 15.79
C PHE A 388 -15.18 18.30 16.81
N PRO A 389 -16.04 17.48 17.46
CA PRO A 389 -17.06 18.01 18.38
C PRO A 389 -16.44 18.69 19.60
N ASN A 390 -15.29 18.20 20.06
CA ASN A 390 -14.51 18.75 21.17
C ASN A 390 -13.05 18.26 21.09
N ASP A 391 -12.23 18.67 22.07
CA ASP A 391 -10.81 18.34 22.22
C ASP A 391 -10.49 16.86 22.45
N LYS A 392 -11.51 16.04 22.76
CA LYS A 392 -11.37 14.60 23.10
C LYS A 392 -11.88 13.65 22.02
N ASN A 393 -12.63 14.14 21.06
CA ASN A 393 -13.30 13.31 20.07
C ASN A 393 -13.02 13.80 18.67
N THR A 394 -12.64 12.87 17.79
CA THR A 394 -12.57 13.06 16.34
C THR A 394 -13.45 12.01 15.68
N VAL A 395 -14.58 12.44 15.14
CA VAL A 395 -15.56 11.56 14.49
C VAL A 395 -15.37 11.62 13.00
N LYS A 396 -15.13 10.47 12.36
CA LYS A 396 -15.14 10.32 10.91
C LYS A 396 -16.36 9.52 10.48
N PHE A 397 -17.02 9.92 9.41
CA PHE A 397 -18.11 9.17 8.82
C PHE A 397 -18.17 9.46 7.31
N GLY A 398 -18.74 8.54 6.56
CA GLY A 398 -18.80 8.73 5.12
C GLY A 398 -19.46 7.59 4.38
N VAL A 399 -19.43 7.73 3.06
CA VAL A 399 -19.94 6.75 2.11
C VAL A 399 -18.90 6.50 1.03
N ASN A 400 -18.87 5.28 0.52
CA ASN A 400 -18.06 4.87 -0.61
C ASN A 400 -18.94 4.04 -1.56
N TRP A 401 -18.85 4.29 -2.86
CA TRP A 401 -19.57 3.54 -3.88
C TRP A 401 -18.66 3.32 -5.08
N ILE A 402 -18.40 2.06 -5.39
CA ILE A 402 -17.53 1.61 -6.48
C ILE A 402 -18.39 0.83 -7.48
N VAL A 403 -18.20 1.11 -8.74
CA VAL A 403 -18.68 0.31 -9.86
C VAL A 403 -17.46 -0.37 -10.47
N HIS A 404 -17.43 -1.69 -10.41
CA HIS A 404 -16.38 -2.52 -11.00
C HIS A 404 -16.90 -3.08 -12.33
N ASN A 405 -16.15 -2.90 -13.40
CA ASN A 405 -16.32 -3.60 -14.66
C ASN A 405 -15.08 -4.46 -14.90
N LEU A 406 -15.29 -5.79 -14.98
CA LEU A 406 -14.22 -6.77 -15.18
C LEU A 406 -14.45 -7.50 -16.50
N GLU A 407 -13.46 -7.45 -17.39
CA GLU A 407 -13.36 -8.24 -18.61
C GLU A 407 -12.28 -9.31 -18.37
N PRO A 408 -12.66 -10.55 -17.98
CA PRO A 408 -11.68 -11.54 -17.50
C PRO A 408 -10.78 -12.11 -18.60
N GLY A 409 -11.15 -11.96 -19.87
CA GLY A 409 -10.31 -12.35 -20.99
C GLY A 409 -11.04 -12.36 -22.31
N ASN A 410 -10.78 -11.38 -23.16
CA ASN A 410 -11.29 -11.29 -24.53
C ASN A 410 -10.24 -11.81 -25.51
N LEU A 411 -10.59 -12.87 -26.25
CA LEU A 411 -9.70 -13.46 -27.27
C LEU A 411 -9.90 -12.72 -28.59
N ARG A 412 -8.82 -12.14 -29.14
CA ARG A 412 -8.77 -11.62 -30.51
C ARG A 412 -8.00 -12.58 -31.37
N ALA A 413 -8.56 -12.89 -32.52
CA ALA A 413 -7.93 -13.82 -33.45
C ALA A 413 -7.95 -13.24 -34.87
N GLY A 414 -6.83 -13.25 -35.55
CA GLY A 414 -6.71 -12.89 -36.95
C GLY A 414 -7.45 -13.88 -37.85
N VAL A 415 -7.81 -13.48 -39.05
CA VAL A 415 -8.67 -14.26 -39.99
C VAL A 415 -8.10 -15.63 -40.34
N ASN A 416 -6.79 -15.82 -40.24
CA ASN A 416 -6.12 -17.09 -40.55
C ASN A 416 -5.74 -17.92 -39.32
N SER A 417 -6.01 -17.40 -38.11
CA SER A 417 -5.60 -18.05 -36.84
C SER A 417 -6.28 -19.42 -36.60
N GLY A 418 -7.40 -19.67 -37.28
CA GLY A 418 -8.18 -20.90 -37.11
C GLY A 418 -9.02 -20.99 -35.82
N PHE A 419 -9.03 -19.91 -35.03
CA PHE A 419 -9.83 -19.80 -33.80
C PHE A 419 -11.17 -19.10 -34.10
N THR A 420 -12.24 -19.60 -33.49
CA THR A 420 -13.52 -18.90 -33.42
C THR A 420 -13.52 -18.03 -32.18
N ILE A 421 -13.84 -16.75 -32.31
CA ILE A 421 -13.88 -15.80 -31.21
C ILE A 421 -15.27 -15.93 -30.55
N GLU A 422 -15.27 -16.14 -29.25
CA GLU A 422 -16.39 -15.85 -28.36
C GLU A 422 -15.91 -14.75 -27.40
N ASP A 423 -16.63 -13.61 -27.35
CA ASP A 423 -16.29 -12.55 -26.41
C ASP A 423 -16.66 -13.03 -25.01
N ALA A 424 -15.70 -12.97 -24.06
CA ALA A 424 -15.96 -13.28 -22.66
C ALA A 424 -16.98 -12.29 -22.07
N GLU A 425 -17.91 -12.80 -21.26
CA GLU A 425 -18.92 -11.95 -20.60
C GLU A 425 -18.26 -10.93 -19.66
N GLU A 426 -18.61 -9.65 -19.81
CA GLU A 426 -18.28 -8.60 -18.87
C GLU A 426 -18.97 -8.85 -17.53
N LYS A 427 -18.24 -8.67 -16.43
CA LYS A 427 -18.74 -8.87 -15.06
C LYS A 427 -18.89 -7.54 -14.34
N LEU A 428 -20.11 -7.01 -14.32
CA LEU A 428 -20.45 -5.75 -13.67
C LEU A 428 -20.82 -5.98 -12.20
N SER A 429 -20.22 -5.21 -11.29
CA SER A 429 -20.61 -5.25 -9.88
C SER A 429 -20.53 -3.90 -9.20
N HIS A 430 -21.36 -3.72 -8.18
CA HIS A 430 -21.41 -2.54 -7.34
C HIS A 430 -20.98 -2.89 -5.91
N GLU A 431 -19.96 -2.20 -5.40
CA GLU A 431 -19.58 -2.24 -3.99
C GLU A 431 -19.93 -0.91 -3.33
N ALA A 432 -20.78 -0.93 -2.32
CA ALA A 432 -21.15 0.27 -1.57
C ALA A 432 -20.86 0.08 -0.07
N ALA A 433 -20.49 1.15 0.61
CA ALA A 433 -20.32 1.11 2.05
C ALA A 433 -20.67 2.42 2.72
N ILE A 434 -21.16 2.31 3.96
CA ILE A 434 -21.29 3.43 4.89
C ILE A 434 -20.45 3.13 6.13
N TYR A 435 -19.85 4.16 6.71
CA TYR A 435 -19.04 3.96 7.91
C TYR A 435 -19.13 5.13 8.87
N VAL A 436 -18.85 4.83 10.13
CA VAL A 436 -18.65 5.79 11.20
C VAL A 436 -17.58 5.29 12.14
N GLN A 437 -16.71 6.17 12.61
CA GLN A 437 -15.75 5.89 13.66
C GLN A 437 -15.51 7.10 14.55
N ASN A 438 -15.10 6.87 15.78
CA ASN A 438 -14.69 7.90 16.73
C ASN A 438 -13.34 7.56 17.34
N GLU A 439 -12.39 8.46 17.21
CA GLU A 439 -11.19 8.45 18.02
C GLU A 439 -11.46 9.31 19.27
N GLN A 440 -11.38 8.66 20.45
CA GLN A 440 -11.72 9.26 21.73
C GLN A 440 -10.55 9.19 22.70
N LYS A 441 -10.11 10.35 23.19
CA LYS A 441 -9.25 10.46 24.36
C LYS A 441 -10.09 10.26 25.63
N ILE A 442 -10.10 9.03 26.15
CA ILE A 442 -10.88 8.68 27.34
C ILE A 442 -10.30 9.35 28.59
N ASN A 443 -8.97 9.32 28.70
CA ASN A 443 -8.18 10.05 29.69
C ASN A 443 -6.75 10.24 29.18
N ASP A 444 -5.85 10.82 29.99
CA ASP A 444 -4.47 11.13 29.59
C ASP A 444 -3.62 9.90 29.22
N ARG A 445 -4.08 8.70 29.56
CA ARG A 445 -3.36 7.43 29.30
C ARG A 445 -4.06 6.52 28.30
N LEU A 446 -5.37 6.68 28.11
CA LEU A 446 -6.17 5.78 27.29
C LEU A 446 -6.85 6.54 26.16
N THR A 447 -6.48 6.21 24.94
CA THR A 447 -7.16 6.63 23.72
C THR A 447 -7.70 5.39 23.02
N ALA A 448 -8.93 5.45 22.53
CA ALA A 448 -9.58 4.38 21.79
C ALA A 448 -10.10 4.93 20.46
N ASN A 449 -9.97 4.14 19.42
CA ASN A 449 -10.60 4.38 18.12
C ASN A 449 -11.54 3.19 17.85
N TYR A 450 -12.82 3.46 17.71
CA TYR A 450 -13.84 2.45 17.47
C TYR A 450 -14.77 2.89 16.36
N GLY A 451 -15.14 1.97 15.52
CA GLY A 451 -15.95 2.26 14.35
C GLY A 451 -16.67 1.04 13.81
N LEU A 452 -17.56 1.32 12.90
CA LEU A 452 -18.36 0.34 12.21
C LEU A 452 -18.46 0.73 10.75
N ARG A 453 -18.22 -0.24 9.88
CA ARG A 453 -18.46 -0.16 8.44
C ARG A 453 -19.53 -1.21 8.10
N TYR A 454 -20.47 -0.85 7.27
CA TYR A 454 -21.40 -1.77 6.63
C TYR A 454 -21.15 -1.72 5.14
N SER A 455 -20.79 -2.84 4.55
CA SER A 455 -20.57 -3.01 3.12
C SER A 455 -21.72 -3.79 2.49
N PHE A 456 -22.03 -3.47 1.25
CA PHE A 456 -23.02 -4.11 0.41
C PHE A 456 -22.41 -4.32 -0.98
N PHE A 457 -22.61 -5.50 -1.54
CA PHE A 457 -22.12 -5.90 -2.84
C PHE A 457 -23.26 -6.46 -3.68
N ASP A 458 -23.32 -6.10 -4.96
CA ASP A 458 -24.37 -6.50 -5.91
C ASP A 458 -23.69 -6.85 -7.25
N TYR A 459 -23.62 -8.15 -7.57
CA TYR A 459 -23.20 -8.64 -8.87
C TYR A 459 -24.37 -8.61 -9.83
N ARG A 460 -24.20 -8.01 -11.01
CA ARG A 460 -25.28 -7.65 -11.94
C ARG A 460 -25.07 -8.24 -13.32
N GLY A 461 -26.21 -8.57 -13.99
CA GLY A 461 -26.29 -8.84 -15.42
C GLY A 461 -26.14 -7.55 -16.27
N ALA A 462 -25.98 -7.68 -17.59
CA ALA A 462 -26.07 -8.93 -18.36
C ALA A 462 -24.97 -9.93 -17.97
N GLY A 463 -25.34 -11.21 -17.85
CA GLY A 463 -24.40 -12.27 -17.51
C GLY A 463 -25.08 -13.59 -17.23
N THR A 464 -24.28 -14.63 -17.13
CA THR A 464 -24.74 -16.01 -16.86
C THR A 464 -24.30 -16.46 -15.47
N ALA A 465 -25.23 -16.94 -14.66
CA ALA A 465 -24.94 -17.65 -13.41
C ALA A 465 -24.94 -19.15 -13.67
N TYR A 466 -23.87 -19.81 -13.28
CA TYR A 466 -23.68 -21.24 -13.41
C TYR A 466 -23.94 -21.93 -12.07
N GLU A 467 -24.52 -23.13 -12.09
CA GLU A 467 -24.63 -24.00 -10.93
C GLU A 467 -23.81 -25.26 -11.17
N PHE A 468 -22.98 -25.64 -10.21
CA PHE A 468 -22.10 -26.81 -10.31
C PHE A 468 -22.43 -27.84 -9.24
N ASP A 469 -22.10 -29.13 -9.52
CA ASP A 469 -22.12 -30.20 -8.52
C ASP A 469 -20.86 -30.12 -7.62
N GLU A 470 -20.79 -31.01 -6.60
CA GLU A 470 -19.67 -31.05 -5.64
C GLU A 470 -18.30 -31.35 -6.31
N VAL A 471 -18.28 -31.89 -7.52
CA VAL A 471 -17.06 -32.21 -8.27
C VAL A 471 -16.77 -31.20 -9.39
N GLY A 472 -17.59 -30.14 -9.51
CA GLY A 472 -17.39 -29.06 -10.45
C GLY A 472 -18.01 -29.26 -11.83
N ASN A 473 -18.89 -30.24 -12.03
CA ASN A 473 -19.60 -30.39 -13.29
C ASN A 473 -20.78 -29.41 -13.36
N LEU A 474 -20.98 -28.80 -14.51
CA LEU A 474 -22.10 -27.89 -14.76
C LEU A 474 -23.44 -28.63 -14.64
N LEU A 475 -24.34 -28.14 -13.80
CA LEU A 475 -25.70 -28.64 -13.60
C LEU A 475 -26.73 -27.82 -14.35
N SER A 476 -26.63 -26.49 -14.23
CA SER A 476 -27.55 -25.54 -14.90
C SER A 476 -26.90 -24.20 -15.12
N GLU A 477 -27.45 -23.43 -16.08
CA GLU A 477 -27.10 -22.04 -16.34
C GLU A 477 -28.37 -21.20 -16.30
N THR A 478 -28.26 -20.00 -15.76
CA THR A 478 -29.34 -19.00 -15.73
C THR A 478 -28.83 -17.68 -16.27
N ARG A 479 -29.44 -17.20 -17.36
CA ARG A 479 -29.08 -15.93 -17.98
C ARG A 479 -29.88 -14.79 -17.37
N PHE A 480 -29.19 -13.70 -17.07
CA PHE A 480 -29.74 -12.47 -16.50
C PHE A 480 -29.62 -11.33 -17.53
N GLU A 481 -30.65 -10.48 -17.59
CA GLU A 481 -30.65 -9.33 -18.45
C GLU A 481 -29.84 -8.16 -17.85
N GLU A 482 -29.52 -7.16 -18.66
CA GLU A 482 -28.78 -5.97 -18.22
C GLU A 482 -29.46 -5.28 -17.02
N GLY A 483 -28.68 -5.08 -15.95
CA GLY A 483 -29.13 -4.41 -14.72
C GLY A 483 -29.90 -5.29 -13.74
N GLU A 484 -30.18 -6.57 -14.05
CA GLU A 484 -30.72 -7.51 -13.07
C GLU A 484 -29.65 -7.89 -12.02
N SER A 485 -30.09 -8.10 -10.79
CA SER A 485 -29.17 -8.58 -9.70
C SER A 485 -29.02 -10.10 -9.81
N ILE A 486 -27.81 -10.58 -9.98
CA ILE A 486 -27.46 -12.00 -10.00
C ILE A 486 -27.28 -12.50 -8.58
N GLN A 487 -26.43 -11.79 -7.79
CA GLN A 487 -26.13 -12.17 -6.42
C GLN A 487 -25.79 -10.94 -5.56
N THR A 488 -26.25 -10.94 -4.31
CA THR A 488 -25.96 -9.86 -3.36
C THR A 488 -25.34 -10.38 -2.09
N TYR A 489 -24.40 -9.61 -1.55
CA TYR A 489 -23.78 -9.87 -0.26
C TYR A 489 -23.76 -8.61 0.60
N SER A 490 -23.68 -8.77 1.90
CA SER A 490 -23.46 -7.64 2.81
C SER A 490 -22.66 -8.07 4.03
N GLY A 491 -21.87 -7.12 4.57
CA GLY A 491 -21.01 -7.38 5.70
C GLY A 491 -21.02 -6.28 6.73
N LEU A 492 -20.98 -6.66 8.01
CA LEU A 492 -20.76 -5.74 9.12
C LEU A 492 -19.32 -5.85 9.58
N GLU A 493 -18.58 -4.74 9.54
CA GLU A 493 -17.14 -4.67 9.75
C GLU A 493 -16.81 -3.82 10.99
N PRO A 494 -16.86 -4.38 12.21
CA PRO A 494 -16.44 -3.68 13.41
C PRO A 494 -14.92 -3.44 13.42
N ARG A 495 -14.52 -2.27 13.89
CA ARG A 495 -13.14 -1.82 14.02
C ARG A 495 -12.90 -1.34 15.44
N LEU A 496 -11.80 -1.76 16.03
CA LEU A 496 -11.39 -1.32 17.36
C LEU A 496 -9.88 -1.22 17.42
N SER A 497 -9.37 -0.09 17.87
CA SER A 497 -7.99 0.03 18.32
C SER A 497 -7.95 0.85 19.61
N ALA A 498 -7.02 0.52 20.49
CA ALA A 498 -6.83 1.23 21.74
C ALA A 498 -5.37 1.30 22.12
N THR A 499 -4.94 2.47 22.60
CA THR A 499 -3.59 2.69 23.13
C THR A 499 -3.66 3.08 24.57
N TYR A 500 -2.94 2.33 25.41
CA TYR A 500 -2.75 2.62 26.82
C TYR A 500 -1.30 3.03 27.10
N LEU A 501 -1.10 4.28 27.47
CA LEU A 501 0.20 4.81 27.84
C LEU A 501 0.59 4.29 29.24
N LEU A 502 1.59 3.44 29.31
CA LEU A 502 2.18 2.99 30.57
C LEU A 502 2.94 4.14 31.24
N ASN A 503 3.65 4.91 30.43
CA ASN A 503 4.37 6.14 30.78
C ASN A 503 4.64 6.95 29.49
N THR A 504 5.41 8.04 29.57
CA THR A 504 5.72 8.91 28.42
C THR A 504 6.56 8.26 27.32
N THR A 505 7.17 7.11 27.59
CA THR A 505 8.07 6.41 26.66
C THR A 505 7.62 5.00 26.32
N SER A 506 6.47 4.54 26.83
CA SER A 506 5.98 3.19 26.51
C SER A 506 4.46 3.09 26.52
N SER A 507 3.93 2.24 25.65
CA SER A 507 2.50 1.98 25.50
C SER A 507 2.20 0.53 25.17
N LEU A 508 0.96 0.14 25.46
CA LEU A 508 0.34 -1.09 24.98
C LEU A 508 -0.72 -0.69 23.95
N LYS A 509 -0.76 -1.40 22.82
CA LYS A 509 -1.75 -1.17 21.77
C LYS A 509 -2.50 -2.47 21.47
N LEU A 510 -3.82 -2.37 21.37
CA LEU A 510 -4.72 -3.46 21.01
C LEU A 510 -5.39 -3.08 19.68
N GLY A 511 -5.56 -4.04 18.79
CA GLY A 511 -6.31 -3.88 17.54
C GLY A 511 -7.23 -5.07 17.28
N TYR A 512 -8.41 -4.80 16.76
CA TYR A 512 -9.32 -5.78 16.17
C TYR A 512 -9.96 -5.19 14.92
N ASN A 513 -10.03 -5.99 13.86
CA ASN A 513 -10.78 -5.63 12.66
C ASN A 513 -11.36 -6.88 11.99
N ARG A 514 -12.58 -6.75 11.47
CA ARG A 514 -13.19 -7.65 10.50
C ARG A 514 -13.22 -6.96 9.15
N ASN A 515 -12.87 -7.69 8.10
CA ASN A 515 -12.85 -7.20 6.72
C ASN A 515 -13.57 -8.19 5.81
N TYR A 516 -14.24 -7.64 4.78
CA TYR A 516 -14.81 -8.39 3.65
C TYR A 516 -14.06 -8.04 2.38
N GLN A 517 -13.95 -9.00 1.47
CA GLN A 517 -13.40 -8.81 0.13
C GLN A 517 -14.33 -9.44 -0.88
N TYR A 518 -14.71 -8.66 -1.90
CA TYR A 518 -15.70 -9.05 -2.90
C TYR A 518 -15.10 -9.25 -4.31
N ILE A 519 -13.88 -8.77 -4.55
CA ILE A 519 -13.15 -8.93 -5.81
C ILE A 519 -11.88 -9.74 -5.53
N HIS A 520 -11.71 -10.84 -6.25
CA HIS A 520 -10.69 -11.86 -5.99
C HIS A 520 -9.76 -12.02 -7.17
N LEU A 521 -8.47 -12.28 -6.90
CA LEU A 521 -7.48 -12.64 -7.91
C LEU A 521 -7.29 -14.14 -7.91
N LEU A 522 -7.62 -14.77 -9.02
CA LEU A 522 -7.36 -16.18 -9.24
C LEU A 522 -5.94 -16.36 -9.77
N SER A 523 -5.03 -16.83 -8.93
CA SER A 523 -3.63 -17.04 -9.29
C SER A 523 -3.13 -18.38 -8.74
N ASN A 524 -2.42 -19.12 -9.58
CA ASN A 524 -1.72 -20.34 -9.18
C ASN A 524 -0.21 -20.10 -8.94
N ALA A 525 0.27 -18.88 -9.14
CA ALA A 525 1.68 -18.50 -8.98
C ALA A 525 2.00 -18.01 -7.55
N THR A 526 3.27 -18.07 -7.16
CA THR A 526 3.77 -17.49 -5.89
C THR A 526 3.88 -15.96 -5.92
N SER A 527 4.00 -15.39 -7.11
CA SER A 527 4.01 -13.97 -7.35
C SER A 527 2.88 -13.58 -8.30
N SER A 528 2.29 -12.40 -8.13
CA SER A 528 1.33 -11.87 -9.08
C SER A 528 1.95 -11.80 -10.46
N THR A 529 1.29 -12.39 -11.42
CA THR A 529 1.61 -12.27 -12.83
C THR A 529 0.63 -11.30 -13.48
N PRO A 530 1.03 -10.56 -14.50
CA PRO A 530 0.09 -9.67 -15.18
C PRO A 530 -1.11 -10.38 -15.79
N THR A 531 -1.01 -11.69 -16.03
CA THR A 531 -2.07 -12.54 -16.62
C THR A 531 -3.01 -13.19 -15.59
N ASP A 532 -2.88 -12.88 -14.30
CA ASP A 532 -3.80 -13.37 -13.28
C ASP A 532 -5.22 -12.81 -13.50
N VAL A 533 -6.25 -13.64 -13.30
CA VAL A 533 -7.63 -13.30 -13.60
C VAL A 533 -8.35 -12.75 -12.37
N TRP A 534 -9.00 -11.60 -12.52
CA TRP A 534 -9.84 -11.03 -11.48
C TRP A 534 -11.31 -11.43 -11.68
N VAL A 535 -11.96 -11.85 -10.60
CA VAL A 535 -13.37 -12.23 -10.58
C VAL A 535 -14.11 -11.57 -9.43
N PRO A 536 -15.38 -11.20 -9.60
CA PRO A 536 -16.22 -10.74 -8.52
C PRO A 536 -16.76 -11.91 -7.71
N SER A 537 -17.23 -11.65 -6.50
CA SER A 537 -18.09 -12.60 -5.79
C SER A 537 -19.38 -12.85 -6.58
N SER A 538 -19.79 -14.12 -6.67
CA SER A 538 -20.91 -14.58 -7.46
C SER A 538 -21.78 -15.54 -6.62
N ASN A 539 -22.73 -16.24 -7.22
CA ASN A 539 -23.48 -17.32 -6.55
C ASN A 539 -22.58 -18.51 -6.13
N ASN A 540 -21.42 -18.67 -6.77
CA ASN A 540 -20.44 -19.73 -6.44
C ASN A 540 -19.27 -19.18 -5.60
N VAL A 541 -18.88 -17.92 -5.81
CA VAL A 541 -17.71 -17.30 -5.18
C VAL A 541 -18.17 -16.43 -4.01
N GLU A 542 -18.18 -16.98 -2.80
CA GLU A 542 -18.53 -16.20 -1.60
C GLU A 542 -17.45 -15.17 -1.26
N PRO A 543 -17.83 -14.04 -0.62
CA PRO A 543 -16.87 -13.05 -0.14
C PRO A 543 -15.88 -13.67 0.85
N GLN A 544 -14.60 -13.35 0.69
CA GLN A 544 -13.60 -13.70 1.70
C GLN A 544 -13.79 -12.81 2.93
N ILE A 545 -13.67 -13.41 4.12
CA ILE A 545 -13.81 -12.72 5.40
C ILE A 545 -12.53 -12.92 6.21
N ALA A 546 -12.04 -11.88 6.85
CA ALA A 546 -10.94 -12.00 7.79
C ALA A 546 -11.21 -11.26 9.09
N ASP A 547 -11.01 -11.96 10.20
CA ASP A 547 -10.99 -11.42 11.56
C ASP A 547 -9.55 -11.39 12.07
N GLN A 548 -9.06 -10.23 12.48
CA GLN A 548 -7.71 -10.10 13.02
C GLN A 548 -7.70 -9.41 14.38
N VAL A 549 -6.95 -10.01 15.32
CA VAL A 549 -6.62 -9.42 16.62
C VAL A 549 -5.12 -9.20 16.69
N SER A 550 -4.69 -8.08 17.25
CA SER A 550 -3.28 -7.78 17.50
C SER A 550 -3.06 -7.11 18.86
N LEU A 551 -1.93 -7.41 19.48
CA LEU A 551 -1.47 -6.79 20.72
C LEU A 551 -0.01 -6.40 20.56
N GLY A 552 0.33 -5.14 20.83
CA GLY A 552 1.68 -4.61 20.71
C GLY A 552 2.16 -3.92 21.98
N TYR A 553 3.43 -4.10 22.29
CA TYR A 553 4.16 -3.32 23.27
C TYR A 553 5.19 -2.44 22.57
N PHE A 554 5.13 -1.14 22.81
CA PHE A 554 5.98 -0.14 22.18
C PHE A 554 6.79 0.58 23.26
N ARG A 555 8.07 0.80 23.01
CA ARG A 555 8.95 1.51 23.92
C ARG A 555 10.07 2.26 23.23
N ASN A 556 10.28 3.51 23.64
CA ASN A 556 11.39 4.35 23.21
C ASN A 556 12.43 4.49 24.32
N PHE A 557 13.70 4.61 23.91
CA PHE A 557 14.85 4.77 24.81
C PHE A 557 15.70 5.96 24.36
N LYS A 558 16.46 6.53 25.31
CA LYS A 558 17.43 7.61 25.08
C LYS A 558 16.82 8.77 24.29
N ASP A 559 15.80 9.40 24.84
CA ASP A 559 15.11 10.55 24.22
C ASP A 559 14.65 10.25 22.78
N ASN A 560 13.98 9.10 22.61
CA ASN A 560 13.47 8.60 21.34
C ASN A 560 14.54 8.23 20.27
N MET A 561 15.84 8.17 20.65
CA MET A 561 16.89 7.71 19.74
C MET A 561 16.66 6.27 19.28
N TYR A 562 16.13 5.42 20.14
CA TYR A 562 15.76 4.04 19.81
C TYR A 562 14.27 3.83 19.99
N GLN A 563 13.62 3.39 18.95
CA GLN A 563 12.22 2.96 18.94
C GLN A 563 12.18 1.44 18.89
N THR A 564 11.39 0.81 19.76
CA THR A 564 11.25 -0.64 19.78
C THR A 564 9.79 -1.03 19.84
N SER A 565 9.43 -2.14 19.19
CA SER A 565 8.12 -2.77 19.36
C SER A 565 8.21 -4.28 19.32
N VAL A 566 7.27 -4.90 20.03
CA VAL A 566 6.95 -6.33 19.93
C VAL A 566 5.45 -6.43 19.74
N GLU A 567 5.04 -7.02 18.63
CA GLU A 567 3.62 -7.21 18.31
C GLU A 567 3.33 -8.70 18.11
N VAL A 568 2.18 -9.15 18.59
CA VAL A 568 1.65 -10.48 18.31
C VAL A 568 0.29 -10.34 17.61
N TYR A 569 0.01 -11.24 16.69
CA TYR A 569 -1.27 -11.23 15.98
C TYR A 569 -1.81 -12.63 15.74
N TYR A 570 -3.12 -12.70 15.59
CA TYR A 570 -3.85 -13.85 15.10
C TYR A 570 -4.89 -13.37 14.09
N LYS A 571 -4.94 -14.04 12.92
CA LYS A 571 -5.89 -13.79 11.84
C LYS A 571 -6.59 -15.09 11.50
N ASP A 572 -7.91 -15.05 11.45
CA ASP A 572 -8.81 -16.08 10.97
C ASP A 572 -9.36 -15.66 9.61
N MET A 573 -9.35 -16.56 8.63
CA MET A 573 -9.77 -16.30 7.27
C MET A 573 -10.78 -17.35 6.83
N GLN A 574 -11.92 -16.91 6.31
CA GLN A 574 -13.02 -17.74 5.84
C GLN A 574 -13.19 -17.53 4.34
N ASN A 575 -13.68 -18.55 3.66
CA ASN A 575 -13.93 -18.58 2.21
C ASN A 575 -12.65 -18.28 1.40
N VAL A 576 -11.53 -18.81 1.84
CA VAL A 576 -10.26 -18.71 1.10
C VAL A 576 -10.38 -19.53 -0.16
N ILE A 577 -9.98 -18.97 -1.30
CA ILE A 577 -10.13 -19.60 -2.61
C ILE A 577 -8.83 -20.30 -3.00
N ASP A 578 -8.93 -21.50 -3.60
CA ASP A 578 -7.86 -22.19 -4.28
C ASP A 578 -8.44 -22.97 -5.48
N TYR A 579 -7.58 -23.49 -6.33
CA TYR A 579 -7.99 -24.33 -7.45
C TYR A 579 -8.09 -25.80 -7.05
N ARG A 580 -9.07 -26.49 -7.60
CA ARG A 580 -9.17 -27.96 -7.59
C ARG A 580 -7.93 -28.57 -8.22
N ASN A 581 -7.58 -29.81 -7.83
CA ASN A 581 -6.50 -30.51 -8.49
C ASN A 581 -6.89 -30.87 -9.94
N GLY A 582 -6.09 -30.47 -10.91
CA GLY A 582 -6.36 -30.65 -12.33
C GLY A 582 -7.25 -29.59 -12.96
N ALA A 583 -7.50 -28.48 -12.29
CA ALA A 583 -8.28 -27.36 -12.80
C ALA A 583 -7.79 -26.88 -14.17
N ASN A 584 -8.73 -26.59 -15.06
CA ASN A 584 -8.46 -25.90 -16.31
C ASN A 584 -8.59 -24.37 -16.05
N ILE A 585 -7.45 -23.68 -16.03
CA ILE A 585 -7.41 -22.25 -15.69
C ILE A 585 -7.26 -21.33 -16.91
N PHE A 586 -7.12 -21.89 -18.11
CA PHE A 586 -6.86 -21.12 -19.31
C PHE A 586 -8.14 -20.98 -20.15
N LEU A 587 -8.60 -19.72 -20.34
CA LEU A 587 -9.80 -19.40 -21.14
C LEU A 587 -11.02 -20.27 -20.75
N ASN A 588 -11.26 -20.44 -19.46
CA ASN A 588 -12.35 -21.23 -18.93
C ASN A 588 -13.47 -20.32 -18.44
N GLU A 589 -14.58 -20.25 -19.17
CA GLU A 589 -15.77 -19.49 -18.75
C GLU A 589 -16.43 -20.08 -17.50
N GLU A 590 -16.32 -21.41 -17.31
CA GLU A 590 -16.84 -22.15 -16.18
C GLU A 590 -15.81 -22.29 -15.03
N ILE A 591 -14.81 -21.38 -14.97
CA ILE A 591 -13.69 -21.44 -14.01
C ILE A 591 -14.14 -21.56 -12.55
N GLU A 592 -15.34 -21.06 -12.23
CA GLU A 592 -15.90 -21.14 -10.88
C GLU A 592 -16.17 -22.58 -10.43
N GLY A 593 -16.41 -23.53 -11.35
CA GLY A 593 -16.54 -24.97 -11.08
C GLY A 593 -15.21 -25.63 -10.72
N ASP A 594 -14.10 -25.03 -11.11
CA ASP A 594 -12.74 -25.49 -10.79
C ASP A 594 -12.18 -24.87 -9.49
N LEU A 595 -12.98 -24.05 -8.79
CA LEU A 595 -12.58 -23.46 -7.51
C LEU A 595 -13.01 -24.33 -6.34
N VAL A 596 -12.24 -24.24 -5.25
CA VAL A 596 -12.56 -24.83 -3.94
C VAL A 596 -12.42 -23.77 -2.86
N TYR A 597 -13.20 -23.90 -1.80
CA TYR A 597 -13.29 -22.95 -0.73
C TYR A 597 -12.90 -23.58 0.59
N GLY A 598 -12.17 -22.86 1.41
CA GLY A 598 -11.68 -23.36 2.68
C GLY A 598 -11.40 -22.25 3.67
N ASP A 599 -10.83 -22.67 4.78
CA ASP A 599 -10.44 -21.79 5.87
C ASP A 599 -8.92 -21.58 5.89
N GLY A 600 -8.53 -20.46 6.47
CA GLY A 600 -7.13 -20.13 6.68
C GLY A 600 -6.90 -19.50 8.04
N ARG A 601 -5.71 -19.69 8.58
CA ARG A 601 -5.26 -19.01 9.79
C ARG A 601 -3.84 -18.54 9.69
N ALA A 602 -3.57 -17.35 10.20
CA ALA A 602 -2.23 -16.81 10.28
C ALA A 602 -1.96 -16.25 11.67
N TYR A 603 -0.77 -16.52 12.21
CA TYR A 603 -0.37 -16.00 13.52
C TYR A 603 1.13 -15.78 13.57
N GLY A 604 1.55 -14.83 14.40
CA GLY A 604 2.99 -14.54 14.50
C GLY A 604 3.34 -13.52 15.57
N ALA A 605 4.66 -13.34 15.70
CA ALA A 605 5.29 -12.34 16.53
C ALA A 605 6.25 -11.51 15.69
N GLU A 606 6.15 -10.19 15.80
CA GLU A 606 6.92 -9.20 15.08
C GLU A 606 7.81 -8.44 16.07
N PHE A 607 9.10 -8.32 15.79
CA PHE A 607 10.08 -7.59 16.60
C PHE A 607 10.70 -6.49 15.74
N TYR A 608 10.75 -5.29 16.27
CA TYR A 608 11.29 -4.13 15.57
C TYR A 608 12.17 -3.28 16.49
N ILE A 609 13.31 -2.87 15.99
CA ILE A 609 14.20 -1.93 16.64
C ILE A 609 14.71 -0.95 15.60
N LYS A 610 14.40 0.33 15.77
CA LYS A 610 14.85 1.43 14.88
C LYS A 610 15.72 2.40 15.66
N LYS A 611 16.88 2.72 15.13
CA LYS A 611 17.73 3.81 15.60
C LYS A 611 17.58 5.01 14.68
N THR A 612 17.08 6.11 15.20
CA THR A 612 16.66 7.28 14.42
C THR A 612 17.69 8.42 14.38
N GLN A 613 18.70 8.42 15.26
CA GLN A 613 19.61 9.55 15.44
C GLN A 613 21.09 9.13 15.45
N GLY A 614 21.95 10.07 15.10
CA GLY A 614 23.40 9.94 15.07
C GLY A 614 23.91 9.44 13.70
N ARG A 615 25.24 9.33 13.57
CA ARG A 615 25.91 8.95 12.30
C ARG A 615 25.56 7.57 11.77
N LEU A 616 25.17 6.65 12.64
CA LEU A 616 24.63 5.33 12.28
C LEU A 616 23.15 5.31 12.63
N THR A 617 22.32 5.13 11.61
CA THR A 617 20.85 4.96 11.71
C THR A 617 20.42 3.69 10.98
N GLY A 618 19.18 3.26 11.15
CA GLY A 618 18.65 2.07 10.51
C GLY A 618 17.76 1.27 11.44
N TRP A 619 17.42 0.05 11.02
CA TRP A 619 16.53 -0.82 11.80
C TRP A 619 16.86 -2.30 11.64
N PHE A 620 16.37 -3.05 12.58
CA PHE A 620 16.26 -4.50 12.56
C PHE A 620 14.79 -4.87 12.65
N SER A 621 14.32 -5.72 11.77
CA SER A 621 13.00 -6.32 11.79
C SER A 621 13.11 -7.84 11.80
N TYR A 622 12.25 -8.50 12.59
CA TYR A 622 12.14 -9.95 12.62
C TYR A 622 10.70 -10.37 12.79
N THR A 623 10.27 -11.31 11.97
CA THR A 623 8.94 -11.92 12.02
C THR A 623 9.07 -13.44 12.19
N LEU A 624 8.43 -13.96 13.22
CA LEU A 624 8.18 -15.39 13.41
C LEU A 624 6.71 -15.65 13.17
N SER A 625 6.35 -16.42 12.14
CA SER A 625 4.94 -16.58 11.77
C SER A 625 4.64 -17.92 11.10
N ARG A 626 3.36 -18.31 11.14
CA ARG A 626 2.79 -19.40 10.37
C ARG A 626 1.55 -18.92 9.63
N THR A 627 1.34 -19.49 8.45
CA THR A 627 0.13 -19.32 7.63
C THR A 627 -0.30 -20.66 7.13
N LEU A 628 -1.49 -21.10 7.53
CA LEU A 628 -2.02 -22.43 7.27
C LEU A 628 -3.36 -22.30 6.55
N ARG A 629 -3.70 -23.28 5.72
CA ARG A 629 -4.98 -23.40 5.00
C ARG A 629 -5.53 -24.80 5.15
N GLN A 630 -6.85 -24.93 5.04
CA GLN A 630 -7.56 -26.18 5.07
C GLN A 630 -8.72 -26.16 4.07
N PHE A 631 -8.80 -27.17 3.20
CA PHE A 631 -9.85 -27.36 2.21
C PHE A 631 -10.22 -28.86 2.22
N ASP A 632 -11.48 -29.17 2.14
CA ASP A 632 -11.94 -30.56 2.18
C ASP A 632 -11.42 -31.39 0.98
N GLU A 633 -11.26 -30.73 -0.18
CA GLU A 633 -10.86 -31.37 -1.44
C GLU A 633 -9.33 -31.38 -1.65
N ILE A 634 -8.56 -30.71 -0.83
CA ILE A 634 -7.10 -30.64 -0.95
C ILE A 634 -6.46 -31.34 0.24
N ASN A 635 -5.40 -32.14 -0.04
CA ASN A 635 -4.66 -32.91 0.96
C ASN A 635 -5.56 -33.74 1.90
N SER A 636 -6.66 -34.29 1.37
CA SER A 636 -7.64 -35.10 2.11
C SER A 636 -8.27 -34.38 3.32
N GLY A 637 -8.45 -33.05 3.24
CA GLY A 637 -9.00 -32.25 4.32
C GLY A 637 -8.02 -31.88 5.43
N GLU A 638 -6.76 -32.30 5.33
CA GLU A 638 -5.75 -31.97 6.33
C GLU A 638 -5.21 -30.54 6.15
N GLU A 639 -4.86 -29.89 7.27
CA GLU A 639 -4.28 -28.56 7.25
C GLU A 639 -2.86 -28.55 6.67
N PHE A 640 -2.56 -27.60 5.79
CA PHE A 640 -1.26 -27.48 5.13
C PHE A 640 -0.76 -26.04 5.07
N PRO A 641 0.56 -25.81 4.88
CA PRO A 641 1.12 -24.46 4.76
C PRO A 641 0.61 -23.74 3.51
N ALA A 642 0.22 -22.47 3.66
CA ALA A 642 0.02 -21.59 2.50
C ALA A 642 1.36 -21.34 1.78
N ARG A 643 1.31 -20.98 0.48
CA ARG A 643 2.53 -20.71 -0.32
C ARG A 643 3.46 -19.70 0.36
N GLN A 644 2.91 -18.61 0.89
CA GLN A 644 3.62 -17.54 1.58
C GLN A 644 4.00 -17.87 3.03
N ASP A 645 3.84 -19.10 3.49
CA ASP A 645 4.22 -19.52 4.83
C ASP A 645 5.75 -19.57 4.98
N ARG A 646 6.35 -18.47 5.44
CA ARG A 646 7.75 -18.38 5.85
C ARG A 646 7.81 -18.28 7.36
N ILE A 647 8.50 -19.22 8.00
CA ILE A 647 8.55 -19.31 9.47
C ILE A 647 9.38 -18.15 10.04
N HIS A 648 10.55 -17.91 9.45
CA HIS A 648 11.46 -16.86 9.85
C HIS A 648 11.68 -15.89 8.71
N ASP A 649 11.53 -14.62 8.98
CA ASP A 649 11.82 -13.53 8.07
C ASP A 649 12.47 -12.39 8.84
N PHE A 650 13.66 -11.95 8.45
CA PHE A 650 14.29 -10.79 9.08
C PHE A 650 15.06 -9.92 8.09
N ALA A 651 15.12 -8.63 8.39
CA ALA A 651 15.92 -7.67 7.67
C ALA A 651 16.72 -6.78 8.63
N VAL A 652 17.92 -6.41 8.18
CA VAL A 652 18.79 -5.42 8.84
C VAL A 652 19.09 -4.33 7.85
N VAL A 653 18.73 -3.10 8.16
CA VAL A 653 19.05 -1.92 7.38
C VAL A 653 19.98 -1.03 8.18
N ALA A 654 21.10 -0.63 7.59
CA ALA A 654 22.08 0.25 8.21
C ALA A 654 22.47 1.37 7.25
N MET A 655 22.45 2.60 7.74
CA MET A 655 22.90 3.80 7.04
C MET A 655 23.94 4.50 7.90
N TYR A 656 25.10 4.84 7.33
CA TYR A 656 26.20 5.44 8.04
C TYR A 656 26.71 6.69 7.33
N ASP A 657 26.61 7.84 8.00
CA ASP A 657 27.17 9.11 7.52
C ASP A 657 28.70 9.11 7.78
N LEU A 658 29.46 8.64 6.78
CA LEU A 658 30.93 8.60 6.85
C LEU A 658 31.51 10.03 6.91
N SER A 659 30.93 10.93 6.14
CA SER A 659 31.23 12.36 6.12
C SER A 659 30.02 13.16 5.62
N PRO A 660 30.00 14.49 5.68
CA PRO A 660 28.93 15.29 5.10
C PRO A 660 28.69 15.06 3.60
N LYS A 661 29.65 14.45 2.91
CA LYS A 661 29.55 14.17 1.47
C LYS A 661 29.38 12.71 1.12
N VAL A 662 29.59 11.80 2.05
CA VAL A 662 29.59 10.35 1.77
C VAL A 662 28.73 9.63 2.79
N LYS A 663 27.69 8.98 2.28
CA LYS A 663 26.83 8.08 3.05
C LYS A 663 27.01 6.65 2.57
N LEU A 664 27.14 5.73 3.51
CA LEU A 664 27.18 4.29 3.24
C LEU A 664 25.83 3.70 3.64
N SER A 665 25.38 2.71 2.92
CA SER A 665 24.17 1.97 3.24
C SER A 665 24.34 0.49 3.00
N ALA A 666 23.65 -0.32 3.79
CA ALA A 666 23.62 -1.77 3.65
C ALA A 666 22.24 -2.28 4.05
N ASN A 667 21.74 -3.28 3.35
CA ASN A 667 20.61 -4.07 3.80
C ASN A 667 20.94 -5.55 3.70
N PHE A 668 20.59 -6.30 4.73
CA PHE A 668 20.69 -7.76 4.75
C PHE A 668 19.30 -8.33 5.00
N VAL A 669 18.90 -9.28 4.17
CA VAL A 669 17.63 -10.00 4.29
C VAL A 669 17.87 -11.49 4.40
N PHE A 670 17.04 -12.15 5.21
CA PHE A 670 16.99 -13.60 5.33
C PHE A 670 15.54 -14.03 5.51
N ASN A 671 15.15 -15.07 4.80
CA ASN A 671 13.91 -15.78 5.08
C ASN A 671 14.04 -17.28 4.85
N THR A 672 13.24 -18.06 5.59
CA THR A 672 13.04 -19.48 5.30
C THR A 672 12.25 -19.62 4.01
N GLY A 673 12.50 -20.70 3.27
CA GLY A 673 11.87 -20.94 1.98
C GLY A 673 10.34 -21.00 2.03
N ASP A 674 9.71 -20.57 0.94
CA ASP A 674 8.27 -20.69 0.71
C ASP A 674 7.83 -22.15 0.68
N ALA A 675 6.57 -22.40 1.02
CA ALA A 675 5.96 -23.70 0.85
C ALA A 675 5.60 -23.92 -0.63
N VAL A 676 5.98 -25.06 -1.18
CA VAL A 676 5.81 -25.37 -2.61
C VAL A 676 5.34 -26.81 -2.82
N THR A 677 4.71 -27.04 -3.96
CA THR A 677 4.30 -28.37 -4.41
C THR A 677 5.37 -28.93 -5.33
N PHE A 678 6.08 -29.96 -4.88
CA PHE A 678 7.02 -30.70 -5.71
C PHE A 678 6.49 -32.11 -5.99
N PRO A 679 6.84 -32.74 -7.13
CA PRO A 679 6.47 -34.11 -7.38
C PRO A 679 7.12 -35.07 -6.37
N SER A 680 6.35 -35.95 -5.80
CA SER A 680 6.80 -36.99 -4.86
C SER A 680 7.33 -38.24 -5.59
N GLY A 681 7.03 -38.36 -6.85
CA GLY A 681 7.43 -39.45 -7.72
C GLY A 681 7.06 -39.21 -9.17
N ARG A 682 7.18 -40.24 -9.99
CA ARG A 682 6.79 -40.21 -11.38
C ARG A 682 6.29 -41.59 -11.81
N TYR A 683 5.48 -41.65 -12.84
CA TYR A 683 5.07 -42.85 -13.53
C TYR A 683 5.12 -42.63 -15.05
N THR A 684 5.05 -43.70 -15.82
CA THR A 684 5.09 -43.61 -17.28
C THR A 684 3.77 -44.05 -17.84
N VAL A 685 3.14 -43.22 -18.66
CA VAL A 685 1.92 -43.54 -19.41
C VAL A 685 2.22 -43.42 -20.90
N ASP A 686 2.03 -44.47 -21.66
CA ASP A 686 2.28 -44.51 -23.09
C ASP A 686 3.67 -43.98 -23.53
N GLY A 687 4.69 -44.21 -22.68
CA GLY A 687 6.06 -43.77 -22.93
C GLY A 687 6.35 -42.32 -22.47
N VAL A 688 5.34 -41.59 -21.99
CA VAL A 688 5.50 -40.22 -21.45
C VAL A 688 5.70 -40.31 -19.94
N VAL A 689 6.79 -39.70 -19.46
CA VAL A 689 7.06 -39.55 -18.02
C VAL A 689 6.15 -38.46 -17.44
N THR A 690 5.30 -38.88 -16.49
CA THR A 690 4.33 -37.99 -15.84
C THR A 690 4.70 -37.84 -14.38
N PRO A 691 4.87 -36.59 -13.85
CA PRO A 691 5.14 -36.34 -12.44
C PRO A 691 3.91 -36.73 -11.59
N TYR A 692 4.16 -37.21 -10.38
CA TYR A 692 3.14 -37.60 -9.42
C TYR A 692 3.25 -36.75 -8.16
N TYR A 693 2.17 -36.07 -7.81
CA TYR A 693 2.08 -35.17 -6.66
C TYR A 693 1.20 -35.81 -5.57
N THR A 694 1.64 -35.74 -4.32
CA THR A 694 0.90 -36.29 -3.16
C THR A 694 0.31 -35.24 -2.27
N GLU A 695 1.01 -34.10 -2.11
CA GLU A 695 0.63 -33.05 -1.19
C GLU A 695 0.84 -31.68 -1.82
N ARG A 696 -0.16 -30.81 -1.70
CA ARG A 696 -0.04 -29.39 -2.04
C ARG A 696 0.80 -28.69 -0.96
N ASN A 697 1.81 -27.94 -1.38
CA ASN A 697 2.72 -27.18 -0.51
C ASN A 697 3.45 -28.05 0.56
N GLY A 698 3.65 -29.35 0.28
CA GLY A 698 4.31 -30.28 1.20
C GLY A 698 5.82 -30.10 1.35
N TYR A 699 6.44 -29.32 0.46
CA TYR A 699 7.88 -29.07 0.45
C TYR A 699 8.22 -27.61 0.72
N ARG A 700 9.51 -27.34 0.92
CA ARG A 700 10.04 -25.99 1.15
C ARG A 700 11.12 -25.64 0.14
N MET A 701 11.06 -24.42 -0.39
CA MET A 701 12.18 -23.84 -1.13
C MET A 701 13.41 -23.69 -0.23
N PRO A 702 14.63 -23.65 -0.78
CA PRO A 702 15.83 -23.29 -0.03
C PRO A 702 15.72 -21.92 0.67
N ASN A 703 16.40 -21.80 1.82
CA ASN A 703 16.44 -20.50 2.51
C ASN A 703 17.07 -19.43 1.63
N TYR A 704 16.46 -18.27 1.62
CA TYR A 704 16.88 -17.08 0.88
C TYR A 704 17.67 -16.14 1.80
N HIS A 705 18.81 -15.63 1.33
CA HIS A 705 19.46 -14.51 2.00
C HIS A 705 20.33 -13.70 1.02
N ARG A 706 20.47 -12.40 1.30
CA ARG A 706 21.15 -11.44 0.43
C ARG A 706 21.70 -10.27 1.26
N LEU A 707 22.85 -9.76 0.85
CA LEU A 707 23.41 -8.50 1.32
C LEU A 707 23.54 -7.53 0.16
N ASP A 708 22.97 -6.33 0.31
CA ASP A 708 23.10 -5.25 -0.64
C ASP A 708 23.89 -4.10 -0.01
N LEU A 709 24.76 -3.47 -0.79
CA LEU A 709 25.64 -2.38 -0.34
C LEU A 709 25.43 -1.14 -1.22
N GLY A 710 25.48 0.03 -0.60
CA GLY A 710 25.34 1.30 -1.29
C GLY A 710 26.29 2.38 -0.79
N VAL A 711 26.68 3.27 -1.71
CA VAL A 711 27.45 4.48 -1.43
C VAL A 711 26.80 5.65 -2.15
N THR A 712 26.39 6.66 -1.40
CA THR A 712 25.92 7.94 -1.96
C THR A 712 26.99 8.99 -1.75
N TRP A 713 27.45 9.60 -2.85
CA TRP A 713 28.46 10.66 -2.85
C TRP A 713 27.85 11.98 -3.32
N LEU A 714 27.70 12.93 -2.39
CA LEU A 714 27.27 14.30 -2.69
C LEU A 714 28.42 15.04 -3.41
N ARG A 715 28.25 15.28 -4.71
CA ARG A 715 29.26 15.93 -5.55
C ARG A 715 29.27 17.45 -5.39
N LYS A 716 28.06 18.05 -5.44
CA LYS A 716 27.89 19.51 -5.39
C LYS A 716 26.61 19.83 -4.62
N LYS A 717 26.70 20.81 -3.71
CA LYS A 717 25.54 21.40 -3.02
C LYS A 717 25.72 22.92 -3.01
N THR A 718 24.78 23.62 -3.63
CA THR A 718 24.65 25.08 -3.62
C THR A 718 23.20 25.41 -3.35
N GLU A 719 22.86 26.65 -3.10
CA GLU A 719 21.47 27.10 -2.90
C GLU A 719 20.53 26.78 -4.08
N LYS A 720 21.09 26.71 -5.31
CA LYS A 720 20.30 26.55 -6.54
C LYS A 720 20.51 25.20 -7.22
N PHE A 721 21.47 24.38 -6.78
CA PHE A 721 21.75 23.13 -7.46
C PHE A 721 22.45 22.14 -6.53
N GLU A 722 21.90 20.94 -6.49
CA GLU A 722 22.49 19.81 -5.78
C GLU A 722 22.70 18.64 -6.76
N SER A 723 23.81 17.91 -6.61
CA SER A 723 24.01 16.67 -7.37
C SER A 723 24.78 15.63 -6.59
N SER A 724 24.42 14.37 -6.79
CA SER A 724 25.03 13.22 -6.14
C SER A 724 25.16 12.03 -7.09
N TRP A 725 26.12 11.16 -6.78
CA TRP A 725 26.24 9.82 -7.37
C TRP A 725 25.80 8.79 -6.32
N ASN A 726 25.02 7.84 -6.75
CA ASN A 726 24.71 6.65 -5.99
C ASN A 726 25.33 5.45 -6.69
N PHE A 727 26.09 4.65 -5.96
CA PHE A 727 26.65 3.37 -6.40
C PHE A 727 26.05 2.30 -5.50
N SER A 728 25.52 1.23 -6.08
CA SER A 728 25.00 0.09 -5.32
C SER A 728 25.43 -1.24 -5.92
N LEU A 729 25.52 -2.23 -5.06
CA LEU A 729 25.81 -3.61 -5.39
C LEU A 729 24.75 -4.48 -4.74
N TYR A 730 23.84 -4.98 -5.54
CA TYR A 730 22.83 -5.96 -5.12
C TYR A 730 23.49 -7.34 -5.05
N ASN A 731 23.16 -8.10 -4.01
CA ASN A 731 23.67 -9.44 -3.74
C ASN A 731 25.22 -9.48 -3.68
N ALA A 732 25.82 -8.69 -2.78
CA ALA A 732 27.24 -8.40 -2.73
C ALA A 732 28.18 -9.63 -2.61
N TYR A 733 27.71 -10.74 -2.06
CA TYR A 733 28.48 -12.01 -2.01
C TYR A 733 28.07 -13.03 -3.08
N GLY A 734 27.17 -12.65 -4.02
CA GLY A 734 26.87 -13.41 -5.23
C GLY A 734 26.23 -14.77 -5.00
N ARG A 735 25.36 -14.90 -3.98
CA ARG A 735 24.61 -16.13 -3.71
C ARG A 735 23.62 -16.39 -4.84
N GLU A 736 23.60 -17.58 -5.35
CA GLU A 736 22.59 -18.07 -6.30
C GLU A 736 21.36 -18.53 -5.51
N ASN A 737 20.45 -17.57 -5.21
CA ASN A 737 19.20 -17.85 -4.57
C ASN A 737 18.24 -18.53 -5.56
N ALA A 738 17.49 -19.53 -5.10
CA ALA A 738 16.51 -20.19 -5.95
C ALA A 738 15.34 -19.25 -6.25
N PHE A 739 15.10 -19.03 -7.54
CA PHE A 739 13.88 -18.37 -8.04
C PHE A 739 12.79 -19.40 -8.31
N SER A 740 13.12 -20.44 -9.10
CA SER A 740 12.30 -21.64 -9.28
C SER A 740 13.16 -22.89 -9.18
N ILE A 741 12.52 -24.02 -8.91
CA ILE A 741 13.08 -25.36 -9.01
C ILE A 741 12.12 -26.17 -9.85
N ASP A 742 12.60 -26.62 -11.00
CA ASP A 742 11.86 -27.43 -11.95
C ASP A 742 12.42 -28.86 -11.97
N PHE A 743 11.58 -29.83 -12.34
CA PHE A 743 11.94 -31.22 -12.41
C PHE A 743 11.88 -31.69 -13.87
N ALA A 744 13.04 -31.98 -14.43
CA ALA A 744 13.19 -32.40 -15.82
C ALA A 744 13.79 -33.79 -15.92
N PRO A 745 13.57 -34.56 -17.02
CA PRO A 745 14.34 -35.72 -17.32
C PRO A 745 15.82 -35.36 -17.44
N ASN A 746 16.70 -36.18 -16.86
CA ASN A 746 18.13 -36.00 -16.99
C ASN A 746 18.55 -36.19 -18.46
N GLU A 747 19.41 -35.29 -18.99
CA GLU A 747 19.84 -35.35 -20.39
C GLU A 747 20.63 -36.60 -20.74
N ASP A 748 21.43 -37.14 -19.80
CA ASP A 748 22.25 -38.34 -20.01
C ASP A 748 21.47 -39.63 -19.78
N ASP A 749 20.46 -39.61 -18.89
CA ASP A 749 19.58 -40.75 -18.60
C ASP A 749 18.13 -40.28 -18.43
N PRO A 750 17.33 -40.22 -19.52
CA PRO A 750 15.93 -39.80 -19.46
C PRO A 750 15.02 -40.60 -18.50
N GLN A 751 15.50 -41.73 -18.01
CA GLN A 751 14.79 -42.51 -17.00
C GLN A 751 15.00 -41.96 -15.58
N THR A 752 15.92 -41.02 -15.38
CA THR A 752 16.13 -40.33 -14.11
C THR A 752 15.60 -38.90 -14.20
N THR A 753 15.19 -38.34 -13.06
CA THR A 753 14.72 -36.94 -12.96
C THR A 753 15.75 -36.14 -12.19
N GLU A 754 16.08 -34.96 -12.68
CA GLU A 754 16.91 -34.00 -11.97
C GLU A 754 16.09 -32.76 -11.56
N ALA A 755 16.51 -32.16 -10.45
CA ALA A 755 15.97 -30.89 -10.01
C ALA A 755 16.87 -29.77 -10.50
N VAL A 756 16.34 -28.90 -11.36
CA VAL A 756 17.06 -27.78 -11.97
C VAL A 756 16.67 -26.49 -11.27
N GLN A 757 17.64 -25.83 -10.63
CA GLN A 757 17.42 -24.54 -9.98
C GLN A 757 17.68 -23.40 -10.96
N LEU A 758 16.70 -22.53 -11.15
CA LEU A 758 16.86 -21.25 -11.79
C LEU A 758 17.18 -20.18 -10.72
N SER A 759 18.21 -19.37 -10.96
CA SER A 759 18.59 -18.22 -10.13
C SER A 759 18.72 -16.98 -11.01
N LEU A 760 18.02 -15.88 -10.62
CA LEU A 760 17.93 -14.68 -11.46
C LEU A 760 19.16 -13.79 -11.36
N PHE A 761 19.63 -13.53 -10.13
CA PHE A 761 20.67 -12.52 -9.88
C PHE A 761 21.83 -13.08 -9.09
N LYS A 762 23.04 -12.86 -9.59
CA LYS A 762 24.29 -13.15 -8.87
C LYS A 762 24.86 -11.86 -8.29
N TRP A 763 25.41 -10.99 -9.12
CA TRP A 763 25.88 -9.66 -8.75
C TRP A 763 25.27 -8.64 -9.69
N VAL A 764 24.63 -7.61 -9.13
CA VAL A 764 24.09 -6.52 -9.95
C VAL A 764 24.66 -5.19 -9.47
N PRO A 765 25.78 -4.74 -10.05
CA PRO A 765 26.28 -3.41 -9.80
C PRO A 765 25.41 -2.39 -10.52
N SER A 766 25.20 -1.22 -9.89
CA SER A 766 24.47 -0.13 -10.50
C SER A 766 25.00 1.22 -10.05
N PHE A 767 24.74 2.24 -10.87
CA PHE A 767 25.07 3.63 -10.55
C PHE A 767 23.98 4.56 -11.09
N THR A 768 23.76 5.64 -10.38
CA THR A 768 22.79 6.66 -10.75
C THR A 768 23.34 8.05 -10.43
N TYR A 769 23.28 8.96 -11.38
CA TYR A 769 23.53 10.38 -11.18
C TYR A 769 22.20 11.09 -10.87
N ASN A 770 22.10 11.71 -9.70
CA ASN A 770 20.94 12.46 -9.26
C ASN A 770 21.24 13.96 -9.24
N PHE A 771 20.24 14.78 -9.56
CA PHE A 771 20.33 16.23 -9.54
C PHE A 771 19.03 16.86 -9.07
N LYS A 772 19.15 18.08 -8.47
CA LYS A 772 18.03 18.93 -8.00
C LYS A 772 18.37 20.39 -8.22
N PHE A 773 17.39 21.22 -8.68
CA PHE A 773 17.56 22.65 -8.96
C PHE A 773 16.31 23.48 -8.61
#